data_b436bd7462e432bfa9eb34d823a82347
#
_entry.id   b436bd7462e432bfa9eb34d823a82347
#
_cell.length_a   1.000
_cell.length_b   1.000
_cell.length_c   1.000
_cell.angle_alpha   90.00
_cell.angle_beta   90.00
_cell.angle_gamma   90.00
#
_symmetry.space_group_name_H-M   'P 1'
#
loop_
_entity.id
_entity.type
_entity.pdbx_description
1 polymer ?
#
loop_
_entity_poly.entity_id
_entity_poly.type
_entity_poly.pdbx_seq_one_letter_code
_entity_poly.pdbx_strand_id
1 'polypeptide(L)'
;MKRLNRIIMASIAWFSFAFVSMAQQVQMPPLPTDPNVRIGKLDNGLTYYIRHNELPEDRADFYIAQKVGSILEEENQRGLAHFLEHMCFNGTTHFPGKGIINWLESIGVRFGQNLNAYTSIDETVYNISNVPVIRDGIIDSCLLILHDWANDLTLDPKEIDNERGVIHEEWRSGQGAMMRMYEQSLPKAFSGSKYGHRLPIGTIEVIDNFPYQALRDYYEKWYRPDQQGIIVVGDVDVDKVETKIKEMFSHIEMPANPAERVYEVVPDNKETIVTIAKDKEQTNTMVYIWHKHPATPKEAKGNMGYLVQNYLFSMVQSMLNARLNELTQTAQPPFIAAMAEDGDFLLAKTPSAFAGLVVTKENDIPNGFAALVRELERAKKFGFTASEYARAKADYLRYLESAYNERSKTRNSQYVNEYVRHFLDNEPIPGIETEYALMNQIAPNIPLEAINTVLPQIITDENIVINVFGPDKEGVTYPTEEEILNVLKSVKAEELTAYVDKVSDEPLMKEAPKAGKVVKEENGPFGSTVWTLSNGVRVVIKPTDFKADQILMRAFSPGGTSLFGTKDALQLKMLNNVAGVGGLGNFSNVDLEKVLAGKKASINASVNGLTEGLSGSCSPKDMETMLQLTYLSFTAPRMDLDAFESFKNRTKAELANQEANPMTALSDSLQYALYGNHPLAMRVKADMVDQIDYNLIMEMYKNRFMEAGDFTFLFVGNINPVEAKPMIETYLGGLPTIQRKENFVDIKMDFRKGEYKNVFNKQMETPMATVVVVASGNCEYNLKNDLLMMCLSRTLDMVYLEEVREKQGGTYGVQTVGQLTRYPKDEAILQVVFNTDPTKREMLMNIIMGELQKVAKDGPNATHLAKVKEALIKQYAENIKENSYWSGVLYQYYWYNEDMNNGYEQMVNSITVKDVQEFAKKLFDQGNLIEVSMTTETSK
;
A
#
# COMPACT_ATOMS: atom_id res chain seq x y z
N MET A 1 6.40 39.76 11.79
CA MET A 1 6.42 38.86 12.94
C MET A 1 5.53 39.29 14.13
N LYS A 2 5.78 40.35 14.89
CA LYS A 2 4.95 40.75 16.06
C LYS A 2 3.48 41.09 15.72
N ARG A 3 3.16 41.60 14.52
CA ARG A 3 1.78 41.81 14.06
C ARG A 3 1.10 40.51 13.64
N LEU A 4 1.84 39.60 13.00
CA LEU A 4 1.33 38.26 12.60
C LEU A 4 0.97 37.44 13.84
N ASN A 5 1.82 37.41 14.87
CA ASN A 5 1.54 36.72 16.13
C ASN A 5 0.32 37.25 16.87
N ARG A 6 0.04 38.57 16.79
CA ARG A 6 -1.17 39.16 17.41
C ARG A 6 -2.43 38.82 16.62
N ILE A 7 -2.35 38.69 15.30
CA ILE A 7 -3.47 38.29 14.45
C ILE A 7 -3.76 36.80 14.66
N ILE A 8 -2.72 35.94 14.73
CA ILE A 8 -2.86 34.52 14.99
C ILE A 8 -3.44 34.26 16.39
N MET A 9 -2.97 34.96 17.43
CA MET A 9 -3.49 34.81 18.79
C MET A 9 -4.94 35.32 18.92
N ALA A 10 -5.29 36.41 18.24
CA ALA A 10 -6.65 36.90 18.21
C ALA A 10 -7.59 35.96 17.42
N SER A 11 -7.10 35.35 16.36
CA SER A 11 -7.87 34.39 15.54
C SER A 11 -8.14 33.09 16.30
N ILE A 12 -7.20 32.57 17.06
CA ILE A 12 -7.34 31.35 17.88
C ILE A 12 -8.37 31.57 19.02
N ALA A 13 -8.34 32.74 19.66
CA ALA A 13 -9.33 33.10 20.72
C ALA A 13 -10.76 33.29 20.14
N TRP A 14 -10.88 33.62 18.85
CA TRP A 14 -12.17 33.80 18.17
C TRP A 14 -12.72 32.52 17.58
N PHE A 15 -11.86 31.54 17.24
CA PHE A 15 -12.29 30.25 16.73
C PHE A 15 -13.17 29.47 17.71
N SER A 16 -12.97 29.68 18.99
CA SER A 16 -13.83 29.09 20.05
C SER A 16 -15.24 29.72 20.13
N PHE A 17 -15.50 30.81 19.42
CA PHE A 17 -16.79 31.57 19.52
C PHE A 17 -17.53 31.78 18.18
N ALA A 18 -16.95 31.49 17.02
CA ALA A 18 -17.40 32.00 15.72
C ALA A 18 -18.07 31.02 14.78
N PHE A 19 -18.29 29.74 15.16
CA PHE A 19 -19.07 28.81 14.32
C PHE A 19 -20.60 28.95 14.51
N VAL A 20 -21.07 29.84 15.35
CA VAL A 20 -22.51 29.99 15.71
C VAL A 20 -23.13 31.30 15.24
N SER A 21 -22.52 32.05 14.32
CA SER A 21 -23.30 33.10 13.64
C SER A 21 -22.70 33.47 12.28
N MET A 22 -23.41 33.16 11.20
CA MET A 22 -23.22 33.78 9.89
C MET A 22 -23.31 35.32 10.04
N ALA A 23 -22.20 36.02 10.08
CA ALA A 23 -22.09 37.43 9.67
C ALA A 23 -20.78 38.13 10.02
N GLN A 24 -19.66 37.51 10.14
CA GLN A 24 -18.36 38.18 9.93
C GLN A 24 -17.30 37.11 9.65
N GLN A 25 -17.04 36.80 8.37
CA GLN A 25 -15.86 36.03 7.99
C GLN A 25 -14.62 36.81 8.40
N VAL A 26 -13.98 36.34 9.45
CA VAL A 26 -12.57 36.70 9.68
C VAL A 26 -11.82 36.07 8.51
N GLN A 27 -11.41 36.86 7.54
CA GLN A 27 -10.63 36.39 6.40
C GLN A 27 -9.29 35.88 6.95
N MET A 28 -9.18 34.56 7.05
CA MET A 28 -7.91 33.92 7.39
C MET A 28 -6.89 34.22 6.29
N PRO A 29 -5.62 34.46 6.64
CA PRO A 29 -4.59 34.71 5.64
C PRO A 29 -4.53 33.55 4.62
N PRO A 30 -4.34 33.84 3.33
CA PRO A 30 -4.11 32.81 2.34
C PRO A 30 -2.84 32.05 2.63
N LEU A 31 -2.83 30.75 2.35
CA LEU A 31 -1.60 29.96 2.32
C LEU A 31 -0.79 30.37 1.08
N PRO A 32 0.51 30.56 1.22
CA PRO A 32 1.36 30.76 0.06
C PRO A 32 1.41 29.46 -0.76
N THR A 33 1.53 29.60 -2.07
CA THR A 33 1.87 28.49 -2.97
C THR A 33 3.38 28.23 -2.91
N ASP A 34 3.83 27.00 -3.03
CA ASP A 34 5.26 26.65 -3.16
C ASP A 34 5.88 27.45 -4.31
N PRO A 35 6.91 28.28 -4.06
CA PRO A 35 7.55 29.10 -5.10
C PRO A 35 8.30 28.26 -6.15
N ASN A 36 8.53 26.97 -5.90
CA ASN A 36 9.24 26.09 -6.79
C ASN A 36 8.35 25.45 -7.87
N VAL A 37 7.04 25.61 -7.81
CA VAL A 37 6.12 25.16 -8.85
C VAL A 37 5.67 26.32 -9.73
N ARG A 38 5.81 26.15 -11.05
CA ARG A 38 5.24 27.04 -12.05
C ARG A 38 3.80 26.59 -12.37
N ILE A 39 2.83 27.41 -12.02
CA ILE A 39 1.41 27.16 -12.36
C ILE A 39 0.97 28.16 -13.39
N GLY A 40 0.29 27.70 -14.43
CA GLY A 40 -0.30 28.55 -15.45
C GLY A 40 -1.62 28.03 -15.98
N LYS A 41 -2.32 28.88 -16.67
CA LYS A 41 -3.58 28.55 -17.33
C LYS A 41 -3.58 29.12 -18.74
N LEU A 42 -3.90 28.30 -19.74
CA LEU A 42 -4.01 28.72 -21.13
C LEU A 42 -5.35 29.42 -21.36
N ASP A 43 -5.46 30.17 -22.46
CA ASP A 43 -6.68 30.92 -22.84
C ASP A 43 -7.88 29.97 -23.08
N ASN A 44 -7.60 28.73 -23.49
CA ASN A 44 -8.63 27.71 -23.68
C ASN A 44 -9.07 27.04 -22.37
N GLY A 45 -8.49 27.43 -21.24
CA GLY A 45 -8.86 26.93 -19.93
C GLY A 45 -7.97 25.81 -19.34
N LEU A 46 -7.07 25.20 -20.12
CA LEU A 46 -6.16 24.17 -19.65
C LEU A 46 -5.21 24.72 -18.61
N THR A 47 -5.05 23.97 -17.51
CA THR A 47 -4.15 24.33 -16.42
C THR A 47 -2.87 23.51 -16.51
N TYR A 48 -1.71 24.06 -16.14
CA TYR A 48 -0.47 23.29 -16.09
C TYR A 48 0.34 23.58 -14.83
N TYR A 49 1.12 22.56 -14.41
CA TYR A 49 2.04 22.59 -13.29
C TYR A 49 3.38 22.09 -13.77
N ILE A 50 4.44 22.83 -13.51
CA ILE A 50 5.82 22.43 -13.89
C ILE A 50 6.72 22.65 -12.68
N ARG A 51 7.49 21.63 -12.33
CA ARG A 51 8.49 21.72 -11.26
C ARG A 51 9.79 21.06 -11.70
N HIS A 52 10.90 21.78 -11.51
CA HIS A 52 12.21 21.15 -11.57
C HIS A 52 12.48 20.38 -10.28
N ASN A 53 12.89 19.11 -10.41
CA ASN A 53 13.30 18.24 -9.30
C ASN A 53 14.24 17.15 -9.83
N GLU A 54 15.40 16.97 -9.18
CA GLU A 54 16.46 16.04 -9.62
C GLU A 54 16.36 14.65 -8.96
N LEU A 55 15.21 14.25 -8.43
CA LEU A 55 15.05 12.95 -7.80
C LEU A 55 13.84 12.17 -8.35
N PRO A 56 14.15 11.15 -9.16
CA PRO A 56 15.48 10.70 -9.64
C PRO A 56 16.10 11.67 -10.65
N GLU A 57 17.44 11.78 -10.62
CA GLU A 57 18.24 12.54 -11.58
C GLU A 57 17.99 12.03 -13.01
N ASP A 58 17.99 12.93 -13.98
CA ASP A 58 17.74 12.64 -15.40
C ASP A 58 16.37 11.98 -15.67
N ARG A 59 15.38 12.19 -14.80
CA ARG A 59 14.04 11.61 -14.88
C ARG A 59 12.96 12.68 -14.74
N ALA A 60 11.84 12.45 -15.42
CA ALA A 60 10.64 13.26 -15.25
C ALA A 60 9.37 12.41 -15.29
N ASP A 61 8.35 12.94 -14.63
CA ASP A 61 6.99 12.40 -14.60
C ASP A 61 6.07 13.34 -15.38
N PHE A 62 5.23 12.78 -16.23
CA PHE A 62 4.27 13.49 -17.10
C PHE A 62 2.87 12.94 -16.83
N TYR A 63 1.98 13.84 -16.39
CA TYR A 63 0.62 13.48 -16.03
C TYR A 63 -0.39 14.38 -16.72
N ILE A 64 -1.54 13.81 -17.07
CA ILE A 64 -2.74 14.58 -17.36
C ILE A 64 -3.84 14.14 -16.40
N ALA A 65 -4.33 15.09 -15.61
CA ALA A 65 -5.44 14.90 -14.69
C ALA A 65 -6.70 15.51 -15.30
N GLN A 66 -7.81 14.82 -15.19
CA GLN A 66 -9.09 15.24 -15.75
C GLN A 66 -10.18 15.28 -14.68
N LYS A 67 -10.94 16.35 -14.59
CA LYS A 67 -12.15 16.49 -13.75
C LYS A 67 -13.33 15.75 -14.38
N VAL A 68 -13.07 14.56 -14.91
CA VAL A 68 -13.99 13.75 -15.72
C VAL A 68 -13.94 12.31 -15.20
N GLY A 69 -15.11 11.75 -14.89
CA GLY A 69 -15.22 10.38 -14.40
C GLY A 69 -16.62 9.81 -14.62
N SER A 70 -16.91 8.65 -14.08
CA SER A 70 -18.15 7.92 -14.34
C SER A 70 -19.43 8.64 -13.92
N ILE A 71 -19.35 9.62 -13.00
CA ILE A 71 -20.51 10.44 -12.59
C ILE A 71 -21.13 11.22 -13.75
N LEU A 72 -20.35 11.52 -14.78
CA LEU A 72 -20.77 12.30 -15.94
C LEU A 72 -21.42 11.46 -17.04
N GLU A 73 -21.45 10.16 -16.88
CA GLU A 73 -22.07 9.24 -17.84
C GLU A 73 -23.59 9.37 -17.86
N GLU A 74 -24.15 9.22 -19.04
CA GLU A 74 -25.58 8.97 -19.22
C GLU A 74 -25.88 7.49 -18.94
N GLU A 75 -27.19 7.09 -18.88
CA GLU A 75 -27.54 5.71 -18.54
C GLU A 75 -27.00 4.68 -19.55
N ASN A 76 -26.97 5.04 -20.85
CA ASN A 76 -26.44 4.21 -21.92
C ASN A 76 -24.90 4.29 -22.06
N GLN A 77 -24.23 5.03 -21.15
CA GLN A 77 -22.79 5.22 -21.15
C GLN A 77 -22.13 4.63 -19.89
N ARG A 78 -22.85 3.89 -19.06
CA ARG A 78 -22.32 3.36 -17.79
C ARG A 78 -21.14 2.42 -18.02
N GLY A 79 -19.96 2.88 -17.61
CA GLY A 79 -18.65 2.23 -17.80
C GLY A 79 -17.82 2.83 -18.94
N LEU A 80 -18.34 3.81 -19.70
CA LEU A 80 -17.61 4.39 -20.83
C LEU A 80 -16.50 5.36 -20.42
N ALA A 81 -16.56 5.94 -19.21
CA ALA A 81 -15.43 6.70 -18.66
C ALA A 81 -14.18 5.82 -18.52
N HIS A 82 -14.35 4.64 -17.96
CA HIS A 82 -13.29 3.65 -17.80
C HIS A 82 -12.90 3.01 -19.13
N PHE A 83 -13.87 2.69 -19.98
CA PHE A 83 -13.59 2.20 -21.32
C PHE A 83 -12.74 3.18 -22.15
N LEU A 84 -13.03 4.48 -22.03
CA LEU A 84 -12.25 5.53 -22.68
C LEU A 84 -10.81 5.59 -22.16
N GLU A 85 -10.61 5.35 -20.88
CA GLU A 85 -9.25 5.21 -20.29
C GLU A 85 -8.45 4.15 -21.03
N HIS A 86 -9.00 2.95 -21.23
CA HIS A 86 -8.35 1.87 -21.98
C HIS A 86 -8.06 2.29 -23.42
N MET A 87 -8.98 2.99 -24.06
CA MET A 87 -8.80 3.43 -25.44
C MET A 87 -7.67 4.45 -25.62
N CYS A 88 -7.26 5.16 -24.57
CA CYS A 88 -6.08 6.03 -24.59
C CYS A 88 -4.77 5.25 -24.87
N PHE A 89 -4.76 3.95 -24.63
CA PHE A 89 -3.62 3.06 -24.93
C PHE A 89 -3.81 2.28 -26.25
N ASN A 90 -4.96 2.43 -26.91
CA ASN A 90 -5.37 1.64 -28.07
C ASN A 90 -5.40 2.44 -29.39
N GLY A 91 -4.67 3.55 -29.45
CA GLY A 91 -4.44 4.31 -30.66
C GLY A 91 -4.87 5.76 -30.59
N THR A 92 -3.94 6.60 -31.00
CA THR A 92 -4.11 8.04 -31.15
C THR A 92 -3.66 8.46 -32.55
N THR A 93 -3.87 9.72 -32.90
CA THR A 93 -3.52 10.25 -34.21
C THR A 93 -2.03 10.09 -34.52
N HIS A 94 -1.15 10.35 -33.54
CA HIS A 94 0.30 10.28 -33.75
C HIS A 94 0.89 8.91 -33.37
N PHE A 95 0.19 8.11 -32.57
CA PHE A 95 0.62 6.79 -32.12
C PHE A 95 -0.48 5.75 -32.39
N PRO A 96 -0.59 5.24 -33.60
CA PRO A 96 -1.64 4.29 -33.98
C PRO A 96 -1.48 2.94 -33.25
N GLY A 97 -2.61 2.32 -32.90
CA GLY A 97 -2.67 1.04 -32.19
C GLY A 97 -1.91 1.08 -30.87
N LYS A 98 -0.99 0.17 -30.65
CA LYS A 98 -0.15 0.12 -29.42
C LYS A 98 1.12 1.00 -29.51
N GLY A 99 1.13 2.00 -30.38
CA GLY A 99 2.29 2.86 -30.63
C GLY A 99 2.85 3.53 -29.38
N ILE A 100 2.00 4.02 -28.46
CA ILE A 100 2.39 4.63 -27.19
C ILE A 100 3.16 3.63 -26.33
N ILE A 101 2.58 2.46 -26.09
CA ILE A 101 3.19 1.41 -25.26
C ILE A 101 4.55 1.00 -25.82
N ASN A 102 4.58 0.67 -27.13
CA ASN A 102 5.79 0.22 -27.77
C ASN A 102 6.92 1.26 -27.73
N TRP A 103 6.59 2.54 -27.93
CA TRP A 103 7.58 3.60 -27.89
C TRP A 103 8.11 3.80 -26.47
N LEU A 104 7.23 3.90 -25.46
CA LEU A 104 7.62 4.08 -24.08
C LEU A 104 8.45 2.92 -23.53
N GLU A 105 8.07 1.68 -23.85
CA GLU A 105 8.87 0.52 -23.46
C GLU A 105 10.26 0.48 -24.13
N SER A 106 10.40 1.03 -25.35
CA SER A 106 11.69 1.13 -26.02
C SER A 106 12.68 2.05 -25.31
N ILE A 107 12.21 2.92 -24.43
CA ILE A 107 13.01 3.81 -23.58
C ILE A 107 13.01 3.40 -22.10
N GLY A 108 12.56 2.15 -21.80
CA GLY A 108 12.56 1.59 -20.46
C GLY A 108 11.40 2.03 -19.55
N VAL A 109 10.34 2.62 -20.10
CA VAL A 109 9.10 2.94 -19.39
C VAL A 109 8.14 1.77 -19.56
N ARG A 110 7.82 1.06 -18.46
CA ARG A 110 7.06 -0.19 -18.52
C ARG A 110 5.55 0.08 -18.36
N PHE A 111 4.75 -0.57 -19.21
CA PHE A 111 3.29 -0.59 -19.05
C PHE A 111 2.88 -1.27 -17.74
N GLY A 112 1.87 -0.71 -17.07
CA GLY A 112 1.39 -1.17 -15.75
C GLY A 112 2.25 -0.72 -14.57
N GLN A 113 3.50 -0.32 -14.76
CA GLN A 113 4.39 0.15 -13.70
C GLN A 113 4.69 1.65 -13.78
N ASN A 114 5.09 2.13 -14.93
CA ASN A 114 5.46 3.52 -15.17
C ASN A 114 4.47 4.24 -16.09
N LEU A 115 3.84 3.51 -17.00
CA LEU A 115 2.74 3.95 -17.85
C LEU A 115 1.47 3.33 -17.31
N ASN A 116 0.56 4.15 -16.82
CA ASN A 116 -0.70 3.69 -16.22
C ASN A 116 -1.76 4.79 -16.28
N ALA A 117 -2.98 4.44 -15.88
CA ALA A 117 -4.06 5.38 -15.65
C ALA A 117 -5.01 4.84 -14.58
N TYR A 118 -5.92 5.67 -14.12
CA TYR A 118 -7.07 5.23 -13.34
C TYR A 118 -8.28 6.12 -13.61
N THR A 119 -9.45 5.51 -13.57
CA THR A 119 -10.74 6.19 -13.61
C THR A 119 -11.46 6.03 -12.29
N SER A 120 -11.87 7.16 -11.70
CA SER A 120 -12.73 7.20 -10.53
C SER A 120 -14.09 7.77 -10.89
N ILE A 121 -14.93 7.99 -9.89
CA ILE A 121 -16.27 8.53 -10.13
C ILE A 121 -16.22 9.97 -10.65
N ASP A 122 -15.33 10.80 -10.11
CA ASP A 122 -15.23 12.23 -10.42
C ASP A 122 -14.01 12.63 -11.23
N GLU A 123 -13.07 11.73 -11.46
CA GLU A 123 -11.77 12.03 -12.04
C GLU A 123 -11.19 10.87 -12.85
N THR A 124 -10.34 11.22 -13.82
CA THR A 124 -9.48 10.27 -14.54
C THR A 124 -8.07 10.85 -14.62
N VAL A 125 -7.06 10.06 -14.37
CA VAL A 125 -5.66 10.50 -14.40
C VAL A 125 -4.82 9.50 -15.20
N TYR A 126 -4.03 10.02 -16.13
CA TYR A 126 -3.07 9.25 -16.93
C TYR A 126 -1.66 9.65 -16.55
N ASN A 127 -0.75 8.70 -16.52
CA ASN A 127 0.63 8.98 -16.16
C ASN A 127 1.67 8.25 -17.01
N ILE A 128 2.76 8.97 -17.26
CA ILE A 128 4.02 8.44 -17.76
C ILE A 128 5.08 8.82 -16.73
N SER A 129 5.46 7.88 -15.89
CA SER A 129 6.32 8.13 -14.75
C SER A 129 7.74 7.68 -14.99
N ASN A 130 8.69 8.38 -14.34
CA ASN A 130 10.09 7.99 -14.32
C ASN A 130 10.72 7.87 -15.71
N VAL A 131 10.39 8.81 -16.59
CA VAL A 131 10.86 8.85 -17.98
C VAL A 131 12.31 9.33 -18.02
N PRO A 132 13.24 8.66 -18.75
CA PRO A 132 14.60 9.15 -18.95
C PRO A 132 14.59 10.37 -19.87
N VAL A 133 14.98 11.55 -19.38
CA VAL A 133 14.90 12.82 -20.13
C VAL A 133 16.24 13.31 -20.71
N ILE A 134 17.28 12.47 -20.69
CA ILE A 134 18.61 12.81 -21.18
C ILE A 134 18.66 13.00 -22.70
N ARG A 135 17.81 12.25 -23.44
CA ARG A 135 17.83 12.24 -24.91
C ARG A 135 16.93 13.35 -25.46
N ASP A 136 17.41 14.04 -26.49
CA ASP A 136 16.59 15.03 -27.20
C ASP A 136 15.28 14.41 -27.74
N GLY A 137 14.20 15.17 -27.67
CA GLY A 137 12.88 14.80 -28.19
C GLY A 137 12.02 13.94 -27.29
N ILE A 138 12.55 13.37 -26.19
CA ILE A 138 11.74 12.54 -25.28
C ILE A 138 10.64 13.38 -24.59
N ILE A 139 10.98 14.55 -24.10
CA ILE A 139 10.00 15.47 -23.46
C ILE A 139 8.92 15.83 -24.47
N ASP A 140 9.29 16.12 -25.72
CA ASP A 140 8.36 16.46 -26.78
C ASP A 140 7.40 15.31 -27.08
N SER A 141 7.92 14.10 -27.16
CA SER A 141 7.10 12.90 -27.38
C SER A 141 6.16 12.61 -26.22
N CYS A 142 6.63 12.77 -24.98
CA CYS A 142 5.76 12.61 -23.80
C CYS A 142 4.65 13.68 -23.77
N LEU A 143 4.97 14.93 -24.04
CA LEU A 143 3.96 15.99 -24.16
C LEU A 143 3.00 15.75 -25.32
N LEU A 144 3.47 15.19 -26.44
CA LEU A 144 2.61 14.80 -27.57
C LEU A 144 1.65 13.67 -27.19
N ILE A 145 2.10 12.71 -26.40
CA ILE A 145 1.21 11.66 -25.86
C ILE A 145 0.13 12.28 -24.95
N LEU A 146 0.51 13.21 -24.05
CA LEU A 146 -0.50 13.90 -23.21
C LEU A 146 -1.47 14.71 -24.07
N HIS A 147 -0.98 15.33 -25.14
CA HIS A 147 -1.82 16.06 -26.11
C HIS A 147 -2.81 15.14 -26.80
N ASP A 148 -2.34 13.98 -27.28
CA ASP A 148 -3.18 12.99 -27.94
C ASP A 148 -4.26 12.43 -26.98
N TRP A 149 -3.91 12.19 -25.73
CA TRP A 149 -4.89 11.81 -24.71
C TRP A 149 -5.92 12.92 -24.44
N ALA A 150 -5.50 14.17 -24.53
CA ALA A 150 -6.37 15.31 -24.31
C ALA A 150 -7.40 15.49 -25.45
N ASN A 151 -7.02 15.26 -26.71
CA ASN A 151 -7.83 15.69 -27.86
C ASN A 151 -7.78 14.79 -29.10
N ASP A 152 -6.85 13.84 -29.25
CA ASP A 152 -6.56 13.16 -30.52
C ASP A 152 -6.69 11.64 -30.49
N LEU A 153 -7.66 11.11 -29.71
CA LEU A 153 -7.97 9.67 -29.71
C LEU A 153 -8.65 9.26 -31.03
N THR A 154 -8.23 8.11 -31.56
CA THR A 154 -8.81 7.60 -32.82
C THR A 154 -10.14 6.87 -32.62
N LEU A 155 -10.32 6.22 -31.46
CA LEU A 155 -11.51 5.43 -31.10
C LEU A 155 -11.94 4.51 -32.27
N ASP A 156 -10.97 3.72 -32.75
CA ASP A 156 -11.17 2.79 -33.88
C ASP A 156 -12.18 1.71 -33.47
N PRO A 157 -13.22 1.44 -34.27
CA PRO A 157 -14.21 0.42 -33.98
C PRO A 157 -13.65 -0.97 -33.70
N LYS A 158 -12.59 -1.36 -34.41
CA LYS A 158 -11.97 -2.66 -34.22
C LYS A 158 -11.25 -2.74 -32.86
N GLU A 159 -10.56 -1.68 -32.46
CA GLU A 159 -9.90 -1.65 -31.14
C GLU A 159 -10.92 -1.57 -30.01
N ILE A 160 -12.04 -0.85 -30.18
CA ILE A 160 -13.16 -0.87 -29.24
C ILE A 160 -13.69 -2.30 -29.06
N ASP A 161 -13.95 -3.02 -30.15
CA ASP A 161 -14.48 -4.38 -30.06
C ASP A 161 -13.47 -5.35 -29.44
N ASN A 162 -12.19 -5.20 -29.71
CA ASN A 162 -11.14 -5.99 -29.05
C ASN A 162 -11.10 -5.74 -27.55
N GLU A 163 -11.28 -4.49 -27.11
CA GLU A 163 -11.15 -4.10 -25.71
C GLU A 163 -12.35 -4.51 -24.84
N ARG A 164 -13.55 -4.73 -25.42
CA ARG A 164 -14.72 -5.20 -24.68
C ARG A 164 -14.43 -6.47 -23.88
N GLY A 165 -13.72 -7.43 -24.49
CA GLY A 165 -13.34 -8.66 -23.83
C GLY A 165 -12.37 -8.45 -22.64
N VAL A 166 -11.44 -7.52 -22.78
CA VAL A 166 -10.48 -7.18 -21.72
C VAL A 166 -11.18 -6.57 -20.51
N ILE A 167 -12.06 -5.59 -20.75
CA ILE A 167 -12.85 -4.93 -19.68
C ILE A 167 -13.82 -5.93 -19.03
N HIS A 168 -14.39 -6.85 -19.78
CA HIS A 168 -15.24 -7.90 -19.24
C HIS A 168 -14.47 -8.81 -18.27
N GLU A 169 -13.23 -9.20 -18.62
CA GLU A 169 -12.39 -10.00 -17.72
C GLU A 169 -11.89 -9.17 -16.52
N GLU A 170 -11.67 -7.87 -16.66
CA GLU A 170 -11.39 -6.98 -15.55
C GLU A 170 -12.59 -6.89 -14.59
N TRP A 171 -13.78 -6.65 -15.12
CA TRP A 171 -15.02 -6.70 -14.33
C TRP A 171 -15.13 -8.02 -13.56
N ARG A 172 -14.93 -9.15 -14.24
CA ARG A 172 -14.96 -10.49 -13.63
C ARG A 172 -13.98 -10.60 -12.47
N SER A 173 -12.74 -10.16 -12.69
CA SER A 173 -11.69 -10.21 -11.67
C SER A 173 -11.95 -9.27 -10.49
N GLY A 174 -12.64 -8.16 -10.72
CA GLY A 174 -13.03 -7.17 -9.70
C GLY A 174 -14.26 -7.57 -8.88
N GLN A 175 -15.06 -8.55 -9.33
CA GLN A 175 -16.29 -8.98 -8.66
C GLN A 175 -16.02 -9.87 -7.43
N GLY A 176 -15.33 -9.32 -6.44
CA GLY A 176 -15.20 -9.93 -5.12
C GLY A 176 -16.38 -9.63 -4.20
N ALA A 177 -16.45 -10.31 -3.06
CA ALA A 177 -17.53 -10.18 -2.08
C ALA A 177 -17.82 -8.72 -1.68
N MET A 178 -16.77 -7.93 -1.41
CA MET A 178 -16.93 -6.51 -1.04
C MET A 178 -17.58 -5.69 -2.16
N MET A 179 -17.14 -5.88 -3.41
CA MET A 179 -17.72 -5.14 -4.54
C MET A 179 -19.21 -5.46 -4.69
N ARG A 180 -19.59 -6.72 -4.65
CA ARG A 180 -21.01 -7.13 -4.74
C ARG A 180 -21.85 -6.56 -3.58
N MET A 181 -21.29 -6.50 -2.36
CA MET A 181 -21.99 -5.90 -1.21
C MET A 181 -22.09 -4.38 -1.33
N TYR A 182 -21.08 -3.71 -1.89
CA TYR A 182 -21.17 -2.27 -2.23
C TYR A 182 -22.27 -2.04 -3.26
N GLU A 183 -22.28 -2.77 -4.36
CA GLU A 183 -23.32 -2.67 -5.39
C GLU A 183 -24.75 -2.82 -4.82
N GLN A 184 -24.94 -3.70 -3.83
CA GLN A 184 -26.20 -3.86 -3.11
C GLN A 184 -26.55 -2.67 -2.22
N SER A 185 -25.56 -2.03 -1.62
CA SER A 185 -25.74 -1.01 -0.57
C SER A 185 -25.79 0.41 -1.10
N LEU A 186 -25.01 0.73 -2.13
CA LEU A 186 -24.84 2.09 -2.65
C LEU A 186 -26.16 2.77 -3.07
N PRO A 187 -27.12 2.09 -3.74
CA PRO A 187 -28.38 2.73 -4.15
C PRO A 187 -29.20 3.28 -2.97
N LYS A 188 -29.15 2.61 -1.81
CA LYS A 188 -29.82 3.07 -0.59
C LYS A 188 -28.99 4.09 0.18
N ALA A 189 -27.69 3.87 0.30
CA ALA A 189 -26.76 4.80 0.97
C ALA A 189 -26.71 6.15 0.28
N PHE A 190 -26.78 6.19 -1.05
CA PHE A 190 -26.80 7.39 -1.88
C PHE A 190 -28.20 7.72 -2.44
N SER A 191 -29.23 7.46 -1.69
CA SER A 191 -30.59 7.71 -2.13
C SER A 191 -30.76 9.16 -2.61
N GLY A 192 -31.23 9.31 -3.87
CA GLY A 192 -31.41 10.62 -4.50
C GLY A 192 -30.16 11.20 -5.14
N SER A 193 -29.07 10.43 -5.26
CA SER A 193 -27.85 10.84 -5.94
C SER A 193 -27.38 9.79 -6.97
N LYS A 194 -26.73 10.25 -8.03
CA LYS A 194 -26.13 9.37 -9.05
C LYS A 194 -25.00 8.50 -8.52
N TYR A 195 -24.34 8.89 -7.41
CA TYR A 195 -23.27 8.09 -6.81
C TYR A 195 -23.69 6.65 -6.49
N GLY A 196 -24.99 6.41 -6.23
CA GLY A 196 -25.50 5.07 -6.01
C GLY A 196 -25.43 4.12 -7.20
N HIS A 197 -25.14 4.64 -8.42
CA HIS A 197 -25.24 3.88 -9.66
C HIS A 197 -24.12 4.17 -10.68
N ARG A 198 -23.04 4.81 -10.27
CA ARG A 198 -21.96 5.27 -11.18
C ARG A 198 -20.59 4.74 -10.81
N LEU A 199 -20.51 3.44 -10.47
CA LEU A 199 -19.21 2.79 -10.34
C LEU A 199 -18.48 2.82 -11.69
N PRO A 200 -17.17 3.11 -11.73
CA PRO A 200 -16.42 3.29 -12.97
C PRO A 200 -16.43 2.09 -13.92
N ILE A 201 -16.42 0.87 -13.35
CA ILE A 201 -16.48 -0.36 -14.15
C ILE A 201 -17.77 -0.50 -14.96
N GLY A 202 -18.83 0.22 -14.58
CA GLY A 202 -20.10 0.27 -15.28
C GLY A 202 -20.92 -1.02 -15.19
N THR A 203 -21.63 -1.33 -16.26
CA THR A 203 -22.43 -2.56 -16.37
C THR A 203 -22.04 -3.34 -17.61
N ILE A 204 -21.95 -4.65 -17.47
CA ILE A 204 -21.58 -5.56 -18.57
C ILE A 204 -22.53 -5.41 -19.77
N GLU A 205 -23.83 -5.20 -19.51
CA GLU A 205 -24.81 -5.00 -20.55
C GLU A 205 -24.48 -3.79 -21.45
N VAL A 206 -24.02 -2.68 -20.84
CA VAL A 206 -23.59 -1.51 -21.61
C VAL A 206 -22.26 -1.80 -22.29
N ILE A 207 -21.27 -2.32 -21.58
CA ILE A 207 -19.92 -2.62 -22.10
C ILE A 207 -19.99 -3.50 -23.35
N ASP A 208 -20.79 -4.55 -23.32
CA ASP A 208 -20.90 -5.48 -24.46
C ASP A 208 -21.65 -4.89 -25.67
N ASN A 209 -22.55 -3.92 -25.46
CA ASN A 209 -23.52 -3.54 -26.48
C ASN A 209 -23.53 -2.04 -26.86
N PHE A 210 -22.74 -1.18 -26.20
CA PHE A 210 -22.79 0.25 -26.54
C PHE A 210 -22.39 0.52 -27.99
N PRO A 211 -23.10 1.43 -28.72
CA PRO A 211 -22.69 1.85 -30.04
C PRO A 211 -21.44 2.75 -29.95
N TYR A 212 -20.51 2.60 -30.90
CA TYR A 212 -19.25 3.38 -30.92
C TYR A 212 -19.48 4.89 -30.75
N GLN A 213 -20.58 5.41 -31.25
CA GLN A 213 -20.93 6.83 -31.12
C GLN A 213 -21.12 7.24 -29.65
N ALA A 214 -21.65 6.38 -28.79
CA ALA A 214 -21.85 6.72 -27.38
C ALA A 214 -20.50 7.01 -26.67
N LEU A 215 -19.44 6.29 -27.02
CA LEU A 215 -18.09 6.54 -26.50
C LEU A 215 -17.52 7.86 -27.06
N ARG A 216 -17.71 8.13 -28.36
CA ARG A 216 -17.28 9.38 -28.96
C ARG A 216 -18.04 10.58 -28.40
N ASP A 217 -19.35 10.44 -28.18
CA ASP A 217 -20.19 11.50 -27.58
C ASP A 217 -19.69 11.83 -26.15
N TYR A 218 -19.26 10.82 -25.36
CA TYR A 218 -18.69 11.02 -24.05
C TYR A 218 -17.35 11.75 -24.12
N TYR A 219 -16.45 11.31 -25.01
CA TYR A 219 -15.15 11.93 -25.24
C TYR A 219 -15.28 13.37 -25.68
N GLU A 220 -16.02 13.67 -26.74
CA GLU A 220 -16.22 15.01 -27.31
C GLU A 220 -16.89 15.97 -26.32
N LYS A 221 -17.76 15.45 -25.44
CA LYS A 221 -18.47 16.26 -24.44
C LYS A 221 -17.59 16.66 -23.28
N TRP A 222 -16.69 15.75 -22.80
CA TRP A 222 -16.05 15.90 -21.51
C TRP A 222 -14.53 16.08 -21.58
N TYR A 223 -13.84 15.54 -22.59
CA TYR A 223 -12.38 15.70 -22.75
C TYR A 223 -12.10 17.04 -23.42
N ARG A 224 -12.00 18.06 -22.60
CA ARG A 224 -11.83 19.43 -23.06
C ARG A 224 -10.90 20.21 -22.13
N PRO A 225 -10.21 21.25 -22.64
CA PRO A 225 -9.13 21.95 -21.93
C PRO A 225 -9.49 22.46 -20.52
N ASP A 226 -10.73 22.98 -20.32
CA ASP A 226 -11.16 23.53 -19.03
C ASP A 226 -11.31 22.48 -17.90
N GLN A 227 -11.32 21.19 -18.27
CA GLN A 227 -11.36 20.05 -17.33
C GLN A 227 -10.00 19.36 -17.16
N GLN A 228 -8.94 19.85 -17.83
CA GLN A 228 -7.66 19.17 -17.96
C GLN A 228 -6.54 19.94 -17.24
N GLY A 229 -5.68 19.19 -16.54
CA GLY A 229 -4.45 19.69 -15.92
C GLY A 229 -3.25 18.87 -16.34
N ILE A 230 -2.25 19.54 -16.93
CA ILE A 230 -0.95 18.94 -17.28
C ILE A 230 0.01 19.14 -16.12
N ILE A 231 0.65 18.05 -15.67
CA ILE A 231 1.62 18.10 -14.59
C ILE A 231 2.94 17.51 -15.10
N VAL A 232 4.03 18.28 -15.00
CA VAL A 232 5.38 17.83 -15.34
C VAL A 232 6.31 18.12 -14.16
N VAL A 233 6.89 17.07 -13.60
CA VAL A 233 7.83 17.18 -12.49
C VAL A 233 9.07 16.34 -12.80
N GLY A 234 10.23 16.94 -12.71
CA GLY A 234 11.46 16.19 -12.92
C GLY A 234 12.66 17.06 -13.24
N ASP A 235 13.70 16.41 -13.69
CA ASP A 235 14.93 17.06 -14.11
C ASP A 235 14.76 17.70 -15.51
N VAL A 236 13.99 18.78 -15.52
CA VAL A 236 13.57 19.49 -16.73
C VAL A 236 13.80 20.98 -16.62
N ASP A 237 14.00 21.65 -17.75
CA ASP A 237 14.00 23.10 -17.86
C ASP A 237 12.55 23.61 -17.89
N VAL A 238 12.15 24.27 -16.81
CA VAL A 238 10.77 24.74 -16.58
C VAL A 238 10.30 25.69 -17.71
N ASP A 239 11.14 26.60 -18.18
CA ASP A 239 10.78 27.60 -19.19
C ASP A 239 10.61 26.95 -20.57
N LYS A 240 11.44 25.96 -20.90
CA LYS A 240 11.30 25.20 -22.14
C LYS A 240 10.04 24.33 -22.13
N VAL A 241 9.76 23.64 -21.03
CA VAL A 241 8.55 22.81 -20.90
C VAL A 241 7.31 23.69 -20.98
N GLU A 242 7.29 24.83 -20.31
CA GLU A 242 6.18 25.81 -20.38
C GLU A 242 5.93 26.28 -21.81
N THR A 243 7.00 26.63 -22.55
CA THR A 243 6.89 27.06 -23.95
C THR A 243 6.26 25.95 -24.80
N LYS A 244 6.73 24.71 -24.66
CA LYS A 244 6.19 23.56 -25.40
C LYS A 244 4.74 23.29 -25.06
N ILE A 245 4.35 23.35 -23.78
CA ILE A 245 2.94 23.21 -23.36
C ILE A 245 2.09 24.29 -24.05
N LYS A 246 2.53 25.54 -24.04
CA LYS A 246 1.80 26.64 -24.69
C LYS A 246 1.68 26.43 -26.21
N GLU A 247 2.75 26.01 -26.89
CA GLU A 247 2.75 25.70 -28.31
C GLU A 247 1.82 24.55 -28.67
N MET A 248 1.86 23.46 -27.93
CA MET A 248 1.13 22.23 -28.27
C MET A 248 -0.35 22.27 -27.85
N PHE A 249 -0.68 22.80 -26.67
CA PHE A 249 -2.03 22.69 -26.11
C PHE A 249 -2.92 23.93 -26.34
N SER A 250 -2.37 25.08 -26.75
CA SER A 250 -3.18 26.29 -27.00
C SER A 250 -4.11 26.15 -28.20
N HIS A 251 -3.85 25.20 -29.09
CA HIS A 251 -4.64 24.96 -30.28
C HIS A 251 -5.86 24.07 -30.05
N ILE A 252 -5.95 23.43 -28.90
CA ILE A 252 -7.12 22.61 -28.56
C ILE A 252 -8.32 23.54 -28.35
N GLU A 253 -9.35 23.40 -29.20
CA GLU A 253 -10.52 24.27 -29.21
C GLU A 253 -11.51 23.87 -28.12
N MET A 254 -12.11 24.86 -27.49
CA MET A 254 -13.24 24.63 -26.57
C MET A 254 -14.52 24.49 -27.40
N PRO A 255 -15.43 23.55 -27.05
CA PRO A 255 -16.77 23.51 -27.67
C PRO A 255 -17.50 24.86 -27.54
N ALA A 256 -18.27 25.25 -28.56
CA ALA A 256 -18.98 26.52 -28.55
C ALA A 256 -19.98 26.65 -27.39
N ASN A 257 -20.58 25.57 -26.96
CA ASN A 257 -21.51 25.50 -25.83
C ASN A 257 -21.10 24.32 -24.92
N PRO A 258 -20.05 24.49 -24.10
CA PRO A 258 -19.56 23.40 -23.27
C PRO A 258 -20.60 23.02 -22.21
N ALA A 259 -20.82 21.73 -22.04
CA ALA A 259 -21.68 21.24 -20.98
C ALA A 259 -21.13 21.66 -19.61
N GLU A 260 -21.99 22.08 -18.69
CA GLU A 260 -21.56 22.44 -17.34
C GLU A 260 -21.08 21.18 -16.57
N ARG A 261 -19.92 21.28 -15.95
CA ARG A 261 -19.42 20.25 -15.01
C ARG A 261 -20.06 20.47 -13.65
N VAL A 262 -21.19 19.82 -13.41
CA VAL A 262 -21.88 19.86 -12.13
C VAL A 262 -21.31 18.77 -11.21
N TYR A 263 -20.95 19.13 -9.96
CA TYR A 263 -20.63 18.17 -8.93
C TYR A 263 -21.92 17.62 -8.33
N GLU A 264 -22.08 16.34 -8.41
CA GLU A 264 -23.28 15.65 -7.93
C GLU A 264 -23.41 15.80 -6.41
N VAL A 265 -24.62 16.07 -5.93
CA VAL A 265 -24.91 16.25 -4.52
C VAL A 265 -25.45 14.96 -3.92
N VAL A 266 -24.99 14.62 -2.73
CA VAL A 266 -25.62 13.60 -1.89
C VAL A 266 -26.56 14.29 -0.92
N PRO A 267 -27.87 14.04 -0.98
CA PRO A 267 -28.82 14.67 -0.06
C PRO A 267 -28.56 14.32 1.41
N ASP A 268 -28.85 15.28 2.28
CA ASP A 268 -28.92 15.02 3.71
C ASP A 268 -30.08 14.09 4.05
N ASN A 269 -29.88 13.24 5.05
CA ASN A 269 -30.95 12.37 5.58
C ASN A 269 -31.28 12.72 7.03
N LYS A 270 -32.56 12.92 7.31
CA LYS A 270 -33.04 13.14 8.69
C LYS A 270 -33.05 11.84 9.49
N GLU A 271 -33.55 10.77 8.86
CA GLU A 271 -33.56 9.44 9.45
C GLU A 271 -32.25 8.74 9.12
N THR A 272 -31.67 8.02 10.08
CA THR A 272 -30.48 7.21 9.84
C THR A 272 -30.76 6.13 8.79
N ILE A 273 -29.95 6.09 7.74
CA ILE A 273 -30.02 5.07 6.70
C ILE A 273 -29.23 3.86 7.16
N VAL A 274 -29.83 2.67 7.11
CA VAL A 274 -29.13 1.42 7.42
C VAL A 274 -29.19 0.52 6.19
N THR A 275 -28.06 -0.04 5.81
CA THR A 275 -27.97 -1.08 4.77
C THR A 275 -27.36 -2.36 5.35
N ILE A 276 -27.86 -3.52 4.96
CA ILE A 276 -27.32 -4.83 5.35
C ILE A 276 -27.14 -5.64 4.09
N ALA A 277 -25.89 -5.86 3.72
CA ALA A 277 -25.52 -6.65 2.56
C ALA A 277 -24.70 -7.87 2.98
N LYS A 278 -24.93 -8.99 2.30
CA LYS A 278 -24.29 -10.27 2.62
C LYS A 278 -23.75 -10.90 1.36
N ASP A 279 -22.68 -11.65 1.53
CA ASP A 279 -22.08 -12.39 0.44
C ASP A 279 -21.49 -13.71 0.93
N LYS A 280 -21.64 -14.78 0.14
CA LYS A 280 -21.20 -16.13 0.51
C LYS A 280 -19.68 -16.28 0.58
N GLU A 281 -18.94 -15.40 -0.10
CA GLU A 281 -17.48 -15.40 -0.13
C GLU A 281 -16.86 -14.43 0.90
N GLN A 282 -17.71 -13.65 1.60
CA GLN A 282 -17.28 -12.76 2.65
C GLN A 282 -16.83 -13.53 3.90
N THR A 283 -15.67 -13.13 4.44
CA THR A 283 -15.07 -13.81 5.61
C THR A 283 -15.34 -13.11 6.93
N ASN A 284 -15.47 -11.80 6.93
CA ASN A 284 -15.59 -10.98 8.12
C ASN A 284 -16.91 -10.21 8.14
N THR A 285 -17.42 -9.93 9.34
CA THR A 285 -18.55 -9.03 9.53
C THR A 285 -18.03 -7.65 9.88
N MET A 286 -18.42 -6.64 9.10
CA MET A 286 -18.00 -5.26 9.26
C MET A 286 -19.22 -4.34 9.40
N VAL A 287 -19.10 -3.36 10.27
CA VAL A 287 -20.11 -2.30 10.41
C VAL A 287 -19.43 -0.95 10.26
N TYR A 288 -19.90 -0.19 9.30
CA TYR A 288 -19.51 1.21 9.13
C TYR A 288 -20.61 2.09 9.69
N ILE A 289 -20.23 3.16 10.37
CA ILE A 289 -21.07 4.29 10.69
C ILE A 289 -20.46 5.55 10.10
N TRP A 290 -21.22 6.26 9.30
CA TRP A 290 -20.83 7.49 8.63
C TRP A 290 -21.63 8.64 9.19
N HIS A 291 -20.95 9.62 9.73
CA HIS A 291 -21.52 10.89 10.18
C HIS A 291 -21.25 11.94 9.12
N LYS A 292 -22.18 12.12 8.16
CA LYS A 292 -22.00 13.09 7.08
C LYS A 292 -22.00 14.50 7.62
N HIS A 293 -21.07 15.30 7.11
CA HIS A 293 -20.96 16.73 7.42
C HIS A 293 -20.53 17.50 6.16
N PRO A 294 -20.68 18.83 6.11
CA PRO A 294 -20.31 19.61 4.95
C PRO A 294 -18.83 19.46 4.60
N ALA A 295 -18.55 19.12 3.34
CA ALA A 295 -17.19 19.19 2.82
C ALA A 295 -16.70 20.65 2.82
N THR A 296 -15.41 20.86 3.07
CA THR A 296 -14.83 22.20 2.98
C THR A 296 -14.91 22.71 1.54
N PRO A 297 -15.55 23.87 1.30
CA PRO A 297 -15.62 24.45 -0.03
C PRO A 297 -14.22 24.64 -0.64
N LYS A 298 -14.08 24.35 -1.96
CA LYS A 298 -12.79 24.42 -2.64
C LYS A 298 -12.09 25.77 -2.47
N GLU A 299 -12.88 26.86 -2.47
CA GLU A 299 -12.38 28.23 -2.30
C GLU A 299 -11.84 28.50 -0.88
N ALA A 300 -12.28 27.73 0.11
CA ALA A 300 -11.84 27.86 1.50
C ALA A 300 -10.57 27.06 1.79
N LYS A 301 -10.20 26.12 0.94
CA LYS A 301 -9.01 25.26 1.17
C LYS A 301 -7.70 26.05 1.06
N GLY A 302 -7.64 27.13 0.30
CA GLY A 302 -6.43 27.94 0.08
C GLY A 302 -6.05 28.89 1.23
N ASN A 303 -6.50 28.65 2.46
CA ASN A 303 -6.20 29.55 3.58
C ASN A 303 -5.71 28.79 4.85
N MET A 304 -5.12 29.55 5.79
CA MET A 304 -4.58 28.97 7.03
C MET A 304 -5.64 28.27 7.90
N GLY A 305 -6.91 28.63 7.78
CA GLY A 305 -8.00 27.99 8.51
C GLY A 305 -8.15 26.52 8.12
N TYR A 306 -7.97 26.20 6.85
CA TYR A 306 -8.01 24.82 6.36
C TYR A 306 -6.85 23.98 6.91
N LEU A 307 -5.65 24.53 6.97
CA LEU A 307 -4.49 23.85 7.56
C LEU A 307 -4.73 23.53 9.05
N VAL A 308 -5.32 24.48 9.80
CA VAL A 308 -5.69 24.27 11.20
C VAL A 308 -6.81 23.23 11.32
N GLN A 309 -7.83 23.28 10.46
CA GLN A 309 -8.91 22.30 10.45
C GLN A 309 -8.38 20.87 10.22
N ASN A 310 -7.51 20.67 9.24
CA ASN A 310 -6.89 19.36 8.98
C ASN A 310 -6.08 18.87 10.18
N TYR A 311 -5.36 19.78 10.85
CA TYR A 311 -4.67 19.44 12.09
C TYR A 311 -5.65 18.99 13.20
N LEU A 312 -6.74 19.70 13.41
CA LEU A 312 -7.75 19.35 14.43
C LEU A 312 -8.34 17.96 14.14
N PHE A 313 -8.70 17.68 12.89
CA PHE A 313 -9.27 16.41 12.48
C PHE A 313 -8.26 15.27 12.63
N SER A 314 -7.00 15.48 12.24
CA SER A 314 -5.95 14.48 12.42
C SER A 314 -5.68 14.17 13.90
N MET A 315 -5.78 15.17 14.80
CA MET A 315 -5.67 14.93 16.24
C MET A 315 -6.82 14.08 16.76
N VAL A 316 -8.06 14.38 16.36
CA VAL A 316 -9.24 13.58 16.73
C VAL A 316 -9.06 12.13 16.28
N GLN A 317 -8.72 11.94 15.02
CA GLN A 317 -8.50 10.61 14.42
C GLN A 317 -7.40 9.82 15.16
N SER A 318 -6.27 10.45 15.39
CA SER A 318 -5.12 9.81 16.07
C SER A 318 -5.48 9.35 17.49
N MET A 319 -6.08 10.23 18.28
CA MET A 319 -6.42 9.93 19.68
C MET A 319 -7.56 8.92 19.79
N LEU A 320 -8.54 8.98 18.91
CA LEU A 320 -9.65 8.02 18.93
C LEU A 320 -9.19 6.62 18.50
N ASN A 321 -8.34 6.53 17.48
CA ASN A 321 -7.77 5.25 17.05
C ASN A 321 -6.88 4.63 18.12
N ALA A 322 -6.15 5.42 18.90
CA ALA A 322 -5.41 4.91 20.04
C ALA A 322 -6.34 4.27 21.09
N ARG A 323 -7.47 4.90 21.42
CA ARG A 323 -8.48 4.30 22.34
C ARG A 323 -9.11 3.04 21.77
N LEU A 324 -9.44 3.02 20.47
CA LEU A 324 -9.99 1.83 19.82
C LEU A 324 -8.98 0.67 19.81
N ASN A 325 -7.70 0.97 19.61
CA ASN A 325 -6.64 -0.02 19.68
C ASN A 325 -6.46 -0.59 21.09
N GLU A 326 -6.54 0.23 22.14
CA GLU A 326 -6.51 -0.23 23.54
C GLU A 326 -7.58 -1.28 23.85
N LEU A 327 -8.79 -1.11 23.30
CA LEU A 327 -9.88 -2.06 23.48
C LEU A 327 -9.58 -3.44 22.85
N THR A 328 -8.79 -3.48 21.79
CA THR A 328 -8.36 -4.74 21.17
C THR A 328 -7.37 -5.53 22.02
N GLN A 329 -6.73 -4.90 23.00
CA GLN A 329 -5.71 -5.54 23.86
C GLN A 329 -6.29 -6.10 25.17
N THR A 330 -7.61 -5.95 25.41
CA THR A 330 -8.27 -6.54 26.59
C THR A 330 -8.46 -8.04 26.41
N ALA A 331 -8.49 -8.82 27.48
CA ALA A 331 -8.64 -10.28 27.44
C ALA A 331 -9.87 -10.74 26.67
N GLN A 332 -10.95 -9.96 26.69
CA GLN A 332 -12.15 -10.18 25.90
C GLN A 332 -12.47 -8.93 25.06
N PRO A 333 -11.79 -8.75 23.94
CA PRO A 333 -12.00 -7.56 23.13
C PRO A 333 -13.42 -7.54 22.57
N PRO A 334 -14.11 -6.37 22.59
CA PRO A 334 -15.48 -6.27 22.10
C PRO A 334 -15.62 -6.45 20.60
N PHE A 335 -14.51 -6.32 19.88
CA PHE A 335 -14.42 -6.46 18.44
C PHE A 335 -13.03 -7.01 18.04
N ILE A 336 -12.88 -7.41 16.78
CA ILE A 336 -11.63 -7.88 16.21
C ILE A 336 -10.70 -6.70 15.94
N ALA A 337 -11.25 -5.67 15.29
CA ALA A 337 -10.57 -4.42 14.96
C ALA A 337 -11.59 -3.29 14.89
N ALA A 338 -11.14 -2.06 15.14
CA ALA A 338 -11.94 -0.86 14.88
C ALA A 338 -11.03 0.29 14.47
N MET A 339 -11.57 1.21 13.68
CA MET A 339 -10.88 2.44 13.27
C MET A 339 -11.88 3.58 13.07
N ALA A 340 -11.37 4.81 13.11
CA ALA A 340 -12.12 6.00 12.79
C ALA A 340 -11.29 6.93 11.92
N GLU A 341 -11.94 7.59 10.96
CA GLU A 341 -11.29 8.53 10.04
C GLU A 341 -12.26 9.61 9.57
N ASP A 342 -11.74 10.76 9.17
CA ASP A 342 -12.48 11.81 8.50
C ASP A 342 -12.05 11.90 7.03
N GLY A 343 -13.01 12.02 6.12
CA GLY A 343 -12.72 12.05 4.69
C GLY A 343 -13.96 12.16 3.82
N ASP A 344 -13.86 11.65 2.62
CA ASP A 344 -15.00 11.59 1.70
C ASP A 344 -16.06 10.60 2.18
N PHE A 345 -17.34 10.91 1.97
CA PHE A 345 -18.41 9.97 2.25
C PHE A 345 -18.40 8.83 1.21
N LEU A 346 -17.88 7.66 1.61
CA LEU A 346 -17.72 6.50 0.71
C LEU A 346 -16.93 6.87 -0.57
N LEU A 347 -17.65 7.16 -1.65
CA LEU A 347 -17.11 7.44 -2.98
C LEU A 347 -17.39 8.87 -3.44
N ALA A 348 -18.12 9.66 -2.66
CA ALA A 348 -18.60 10.99 -3.06
C ALA A 348 -17.68 12.08 -2.55
N LYS A 349 -17.32 13.02 -3.42
CA LYS A 349 -16.59 14.25 -3.03
C LYS A 349 -17.47 15.29 -2.31
N THR A 350 -18.75 15.04 -2.22
CA THR A 350 -19.76 15.86 -1.54
C THR A 350 -20.81 14.93 -0.91
N PRO A 351 -20.98 14.88 0.40
CA PRO A 351 -20.28 15.56 1.50
C PRO A 351 -19.02 14.83 1.98
N SER A 352 -18.33 15.40 2.96
CA SER A 352 -17.39 14.65 3.81
C SER A 352 -18.15 13.85 4.87
N ALA A 353 -17.46 12.89 5.49
CA ALA A 353 -18.00 12.14 6.61
C ALA A 353 -16.92 11.73 7.59
N PHE A 354 -17.26 11.79 8.88
CA PHE A 354 -16.47 11.10 9.89
C PHE A 354 -16.96 9.66 9.99
N ALA A 355 -16.10 8.72 9.65
CA ALA A 355 -16.40 7.30 9.61
C ALA A 355 -15.89 6.58 10.85
N GLY A 356 -16.70 5.66 11.38
CA GLY A 356 -16.25 4.61 12.28
C GLY A 356 -16.44 3.25 11.60
N LEU A 357 -15.43 2.42 11.64
CA LEU A 357 -15.47 1.03 11.19
C LEU A 357 -15.22 0.10 12.37
N VAL A 358 -16.01 -0.96 12.48
CA VAL A 358 -15.73 -2.08 13.37
C VAL A 358 -15.84 -3.41 12.66
N VAL A 359 -14.84 -4.27 12.85
CA VAL A 359 -14.87 -5.69 12.47
C VAL A 359 -15.33 -6.48 13.69
N THR A 360 -16.52 -7.05 13.63
CA THR A 360 -17.14 -7.75 14.75
C THR A 360 -16.86 -9.24 14.73
N LYS A 361 -17.01 -9.88 15.87
CA LYS A 361 -17.07 -11.34 15.93
C LYS A 361 -18.36 -11.83 15.26
N GLU A 362 -18.35 -13.06 14.78
CA GLU A 362 -19.52 -13.69 14.21
C GLU A 362 -20.67 -13.73 15.24
N ASN A 363 -21.87 -13.38 14.84
CA ASN A 363 -23.06 -13.29 15.67
C ASN A 363 -23.01 -12.26 16.83
N ASP A 364 -22.06 -11.33 16.77
CA ASP A 364 -21.86 -10.34 17.85
C ASP A 364 -21.86 -8.87 17.35
N ILE A 365 -22.56 -8.64 16.24
CA ILE A 365 -22.69 -7.30 15.63
C ILE A 365 -23.17 -6.25 16.65
N PRO A 366 -24.25 -6.48 17.45
CA PRO A 366 -24.73 -5.48 18.36
C PRO A 366 -23.68 -5.04 19.40
N ASN A 367 -22.92 -5.96 19.97
CA ASN A 367 -21.92 -5.65 20.99
C ASN A 367 -20.71 -4.93 20.39
N GLY A 368 -20.18 -5.42 19.26
CA GLY A 368 -19.06 -4.77 18.59
C GLY A 368 -19.42 -3.36 18.11
N PHE A 369 -20.58 -3.19 17.50
CA PHE A 369 -21.08 -1.89 17.08
C PHE A 369 -21.35 -0.95 18.26
N ALA A 370 -21.97 -1.44 19.33
CA ALA A 370 -22.17 -0.67 20.55
C ALA A 370 -20.84 -0.18 21.16
N ALA A 371 -19.80 -1.02 21.13
CA ALA A 371 -18.50 -0.63 21.67
C ALA A 371 -17.85 0.50 20.85
N LEU A 372 -17.92 0.45 19.50
CA LEU A 372 -17.47 1.53 18.63
C LEU A 372 -18.25 2.82 18.94
N VAL A 373 -19.59 2.76 18.87
CA VAL A 373 -20.43 3.94 19.11
C VAL A 373 -20.20 4.52 20.51
N ARG A 374 -19.96 3.67 21.52
CA ARG A 374 -19.67 4.11 22.90
C ARG A 374 -18.39 4.95 22.97
N GLU A 375 -17.34 4.58 22.23
CA GLU A 375 -16.11 5.39 22.20
C GLU A 375 -16.31 6.70 21.43
N LEU A 376 -17.07 6.70 20.33
CA LEU A 376 -17.44 7.94 19.62
C LEU A 376 -18.22 8.89 20.52
N GLU A 377 -19.26 8.39 21.21
CA GLU A 377 -20.08 9.19 22.13
C GLU A 377 -19.31 9.61 23.39
N ARG A 378 -18.38 8.77 23.90
CA ARG A 378 -17.49 9.12 25.00
C ARG A 378 -16.58 10.29 24.61
N ALA A 379 -15.94 10.22 23.43
CA ALA A 379 -15.11 11.30 22.93
C ALA A 379 -15.94 12.58 22.74
N LYS A 380 -17.12 12.48 22.13
CA LYS A 380 -18.02 13.61 21.91
C LYS A 380 -18.47 14.28 23.23
N LYS A 381 -18.77 13.47 24.25
CA LYS A 381 -19.33 13.96 25.55
C LYS A 381 -18.25 14.50 26.49
N PHE A 382 -17.10 13.90 26.57
CA PHE A 382 -16.04 14.20 27.54
C PHE A 382 -14.76 14.76 26.93
N GLY A 383 -14.60 14.67 25.63
CA GLY A 383 -13.38 15.06 24.93
C GLY A 383 -12.22 14.10 25.16
N PHE A 384 -11.06 14.58 24.80
CA PHE A 384 -9.77 13.92 25.03
C PHE A 384 -9.05 14.50 26.23
N THR A 385 -8.06 13.79 26.73
CA THR A 385 -7.22 14.22 27.85
C THR A 385 -5.99 15.02 27.34
N ALA A 386 -5.38 15.79 28.25
CA ALA A 386 -4.16 16.54 27.92
C ALA A 386 -2.99 15.64 27.53
N SER A 387 -2.89 14.45 28.13
CA SER A 387 -1.82 13.48 27.83
C SER A 387 -1.99 12.82 26.48
N GLU A 388 -3.22 12.46 26.06
CA GLU A 388 -3.50 11.98 24.71
C GLU A 388 -3.11 13.03 23.66
N TYR A 389 -3.56 14.27 23.86
CA TYR A 389 -3.25 15.37 22.94
C TYR A 389 -1.76 15.69 22.89
N ALA A 390 -1.04 15.62 24.01
CA ALA A 390 0.40 15.84 24.02
C ALA A 390 1.14 14.82 23.15
N ARG A 391 0.74 13.55 23.20
CA ARG A 391 1.31 12.48 22.37
C ARG A 391 0.97 12.66 20.90
N ALA A 392 -0.29 12.79 20.54
CA ALA A 392 -0.73 12.99 19.16
C ALA A 392 -0.05 14.19 18.50
N LYS A 393 0.08 15.30 19.25
CA LYS A 393 0.80 16.49 18.81
C LYS A 393 2.29 16.22 18.62
N ALA A 394 2.93 15.46 19.52
CA ALA A 394 4.35 15.11 19.39
C ALA A 394 4.59 14.26 18.14
N ASP A 395 3.73 13.29 17.85
CA ASP A 395 3.80 12.45 16.65
C ASP A 395 3.60 13.27 15.38
N TYR A 396 2.63 14.16 15.36
CA TYR A 396 2.39 15.05 14.22
C TYR A 396 3.59 15.97 13.94
N LEU A 397 4.12 16.63 14.96
CA LEU A 397 5.30 17.49 14.80
C LEU A 397 6.55 16.70 14.41
N ARG A 398 6.68 15.48 14.90
CA ARG A 398 7.77 14.58 14.51
C ARG A 398 7.65 14.13 13.04
N TYR A 399 6.44 13.86 12.58
CA TYR A 399 6.17 13.58 11.17
C TYR A 399 6.59 14.76 10.28
N LEU A 400 6.15 15.98 10.61
CA LEU A 400 6.52 17.18 9.87
C LEU A 400 8.03 17.45 9.89
N GLU A 401 8.70 17.24 11.04
CA GLU A 401 10.15 17.34 11.15
C GLU A 401 10.85 16.36 10.19
N SER A 402 10.36 15.12 10.13
CA SER A 402 10.91 14.11 9.22
C SER A 402 10.72 14.51 7.75
N ALA A 403 9.52 14.96 7.38
CA ALA A 403 9.22 15.44 6.02
C ALA A 403 10.09 16.66 5.64
N TYR A 404 10.27 17.59 6.57
CA TYR A 404 11.15 18.76 6.37
C TYR A 404 12.61 18.37 6.22
N ASN A 405 13.10 17.43 7.02
CA ASN A 405 14.48 16.91 6.91
C ASN A 405 14.71 16.22 5.55
N GLU A 406 13.71 15.51 5.05
CA GLU A 406 13.77 14.80 3.77
C GLU A 406 13.46 15.67 2.54
N ARG A 407 13.16 16.97 2.69
CA ARG A 407 12.70 17.84 1.58
C ARG A 407 13.62 17.87 0.36
N SER A 408 14.95 17.77 0.57
CA SER A 408 15.92 17.67 -0.53
C SER A 408 16.03 16.26 -1.13
N LYS A 409 15.29 15.28 -0.57
CA LYS A 409 15.24 13.87 -0.98
C LYS A 409 13.83 13.47 -1.42
N THR A 410 12.95 14.46 -1.65
CA THR A 410 11.58 14.24 -2.13
C THR A 410 11.58 13.84 -3.61
N ARG A 411 10.90 12.75 -3.94
CA ARG A 411 10.84 12.23 -5.31
C ARG A 411 9.80 12.97 -6.15
N ASN A 412 9.97 12.94 -7.48
CA ASN A 412 9.02 13.51 -8.45
C ASN A 412 7.57 13.10 -8.16
N SER A 413 7.33 11.83 -7.92
CA SER A 413 5.99 11.28 -7.69
C SER A 413 5.24 11.89 -6.51
N GLN A 414 5.95 12.34 -5.47
CA GLN A 414 5.32 13.00 -4.32
C GLN A 414 4.77 14.37 -4.72
N TYR A 415 5.57 15.18 -5.42
CA TYR A 415 5.11 16.48 -5.94
C TYR A 415 3.99 16.33 -6.96
N VAL A 416 4.08 15.34 -7.84
CA VAL A 416 2.99 15.08 -8.80
C VAL A 416 1.68 14.82 -8.08
N ASN A 417 1.69 13.98 -7.03
CA ASN A 417 0.47 13.68 -6.26
C ASN A 417 -0.12 14.95 -5.61
N GLU A 418 0.72 15.82 -5.05
CA GLU A 418 0.27 17.11 -4.51
C GLU A 418 -0.40 17.96 -5.59
N TYR A 419 0.19 18.05 -6.79
CA TYR A 419 -0.34 18.90 -7.87
C TYR A 419 -1.59 18.31 -8.51
N VAL A 420 -1.70 16.98 -8.61
CA VAL A 420 -2.94 16.31 -9.02
C VAL A 420 -4.06 16.63 -8.04
N ARG A 421 -3.82 16.54 -6.72
CA ARG A 421 -4.83 16.88 -5.70
C ARG A 421 -5.15 18.38 -5.69
N HIS A 422 -4.15 19.23 -5.91
CA HIS A 422 -4.41 20.67 -6.04
C HIS A 422 -5.31 20.96 -7.26
N PHE A 423 -5.03 20.38 -8.41
CA PHE A 423 -5.83 20.57 -9.61
C PHE A 423 -7.27 20.05 -9.44
N LEU A 424 -7.44 18.85 -8.93
CA LEU A 424 -8.73 18.17 -8.83
C LEU A 424 -9.59 18.69 -7.66
N ASP A 425 -8.97 18.94 -6.50
CA ASP A 425 -9.66 19.16 -5.24
C ASP A 425 -9.31 20.49 -4.55
N ASN A 426 -8.48 21.33 -5.19
CA ASN A 426 -7.94 22.57 -4.62
C ASN A 426 -7.19 22.37 -3.28
N GLU A 427 -6.60 21.19 -3.06
CA GLU A 427 -5.75 20.99 -1.89
C GLU A 427 -4.58 21.99 -1.90
N PRO A 428 -4.27 22.63 -0.77
CA PRO A 428 -3.20 23.63 -0.75
C PRO A 428 -1.83 22.99 -0.95
N ILE A 429 -0.95 23.69 -1.63
CA ILE A 429 0.43 23.27 -1.89
C ILE A 429 1.43 24.33 -1.38
N PRO A 430 1.52 24.58 -0.06
CA PRO A 430 2.41 25.60 0.49
C PRO A 430 3.89 25.21 0.44
N GLY A 431 4.18 23.96 0.16
CA GLY A 431 5.50 23.33 0.32
C GLY A 431 5.83 23.04 1.78
N ILE A 432 6.62 21.96 1.99
CA ILE A 432 6.92 21.46 3.33
C ILE A 432 7.66 22.47 4.22
N GLU A 433 8.52 23.34 3.66
CA GLU A 433 9.21 24.37 4.41
C GLU A 433 8.23 25.34 5.06
N THR A 434 7.21 25.72 4.31
CA THR A 434 6.17 26.65 4.80
C THR A 434 5.28 25.94 5.81
N GLU A 435 4.82 24.73 5.50
CA GLU A 435 3.96 23.96 6.40
C GLU A 435 4.66 23.67 7.73
N TYR A 436 5.91 23.20 7.69
CA TYR A 436 6.72 22.96 8.88
C TYR A 436 6.89 24.21 9.72
N ALA A 437 7.23 25.34 9.10
CA ALA A 437 7.41 26.61 9.81
C ALA A 437 6.09 27.11 10.45
N LEU A 438 4.98 27.01 9.72
CA LEU A 438 3.67 27.44 10.23
C LEU A 438 3.20 26.53 11.35
N MET A 439 3.23 25.22 11.18
CA MET A 439 2.68 24.29 12.16
C MET A 439 3.51 24.21 13.44
N ASN A 440 4.83 24.40 13.38
CA ASN A 440 5.65 24.58 14.61
C ASN A 440 5.30 25.83 15.41
N GLN A 441 4.72 26.85 14.76
CA GLN A 441 4.22 28.04 15.47
C GLN A 441 2.77 27.86 15.94
N ILE A 442 1.93 27.19 15.17
CA ILE A 442 0.49 27.09 15.40
C ILE A 442 0.18 25.97 16.39
N ALA A 443 0.64 24.74 16.16
CA ALA A 443 0.26 23.56 16.92
C ALA A 443 0.54 23.67 18.43
N PRO A 444 1.66 24.25 18.91
CA PRO A 444 1.89 24.48 20.34
C PRO A 444 0.87 25.40 21.00
N ASN A 445 0.23 26.27 20.22
CA ASN A 445 -0.73 27.29 20.72
C ASN A 445 -2.19 26.86 20.56
N ILE A 446 -2.45 25.72 19.92
CA ILE A 446 -3.81 25.15 19.84
C ILE A 446 -4.12 24.47 21.17
N PRO A 447 -5.13 24.95 21.92
CA PRO A 447 -5.53 24.33 23.18
C PRO A 447 -6.34 23.03 22.93
N LEU A 448 -6.36 22.13 23.90
CA LEU A 448 -7.15 20.90 23.85
C LEU A 448 -8.64 21.17 23.63
N GLU A 449 -9.15 22.28 24.18
CA GLU A 449 -10.54 22.70 24.05
C GLU A 449 -10.95 22.93 22.59
N ALA A 450 -10.02 23.40 21.73
CA ALA A 450 -10.30 23.56 20.31
C ALA A 450 -10.55 22.20 19.63
N ILE A 451 -9.77 21.18 19.99
CA ILE A 451 -9.96 19.81 19.50
C ILE A 451 -11.31 19.25 19.99
N ASN A 452 -11.60 19.42 21.28
CA ASN A 452 -12.84 18.90 21.86
C ASN A 452 -14.09 19.58 21.29
N THR A 453 -13.97 20.84 20.86
CA THR A 453 -15.08 21.60 20.24
C THR A 453 -15.43 21.12 18.83
N VAL A 454 -14.50 20.47 18.13
CA VAL A 454 -14.72 19.92 16.77
C VAL A 454 -15.55 18.64 16.81
N LEU A 455 -15.42 17.83 17.87
CA LEU A 455 -16.05 16.51 17.96
C LEU A 455 -17.55 16.49 17.63
N PRO A 456 -18.42 17.34 18.21
CA PRO A 456 -19.84 17.34 17.88
C PRO A 456 -20.15 17.85 16.46
N GLN A 457 -19.19 18.44 15.77
CA GLN A 457 -19.36 18.93 14.41
C GLN A 457 -19.15 17.81 13.38
N ILE A 458 -18.26 16.87 13.67
CA ILE A 458 -17.93 15.73 12.80
C ILE A 458 -18.64 14.46 13.25
N ILE A 459 -18.83 14.22 14.55
CA ILE A 459 -19.65 13.11 15.08
C ILE A 459 -21.07 13.63 15.26
N THR A 460 -21.80 13.74 14.16
CA THR A 460 -23.12 14.34 14.08
C THR A 460 -24.22 13.48 14.72
N ASP A 461 -25.32 14.07 15.14
CA ASP A 461 -26.49 13.34 15.64
C ASP A 461 -27.50 12.98 14.56
N GLU A 462 -27.46 13.69 13.44
CA GLU A 462 -28.28 13.52 12.25
C GLU A 462 -27.38 13.21 11.06
N ASN A 463 -27.97 12.91 9.92
CA ASN A 463 -27.24 12.68 8.67
C ASN A 463 -26.29 11.46 8.74
N ILE A 464 -26.77 10.41 9.38
CA ILE A 464 -26.01 9.17 9.65
C ILE A 464 -26.37 8.09 8.63
N VAL A 465 -25.36 7.40 8.14
CA VAL A 465 -25.51 6.17 7.32
C VAL A 465 -24.75 5.03 8.02
N ILE A 466 -25.37 3.85 8.07
CA ILE A 466 -24.77 2.64 8.64
C ILE A 466 -24.79 1.56 7.57
N ASN A 467 -23.63 0.95 7.29
CA ASN A 467 -23.52 -0.17 6.39
C ASN A 467 -23.04 -1.40 7.17
N VAL A 468 -23.78 -2.50 7.07
CA VAL A 468 -23.40 -3.80 7.62
C VAL A 468 -23.06 -4.72 6.47
N PHE A 469 -21.85 -5.26 6.46
CA PHE A 469 -21.35 -6.22 5.49
C PHE A 469 -20.92 -7.51 6.19
N GLY A 470 -21.28 -8.66 5.63
CA GLY A 470 -20.85 -9.89 6.27
C GLY A 470 -21.16 -11.16 5.48
N PRO A 471 -20.75 -12.34 6.00
CA PRO A 471 -20.93 -13.60 5.34
C PRO A 471 -22.41 -14.03 5.23
N ASP A 472 -22.82 -14.47 4.04
CA ASP A 472 -24.09 -15.17 3.83
C ASP A 472 -23.91 -16.68 4.07
N LYS A 473 -23.97 -17.06 5.34
CA LYS A 473 -23.64 -18.41 5.80
C LYS A 473 -24.69 -18.92 6.78
N GLU A 474 -25.01 -20.20 6.73
CA GLU A 474 -25.88 -20.85 7.70
C GLU A 474 -25.31 -20.72 9.13
N GLY A 475 -26.16 -20.34 10.08
CA GLY A 475 -25.78 -20.12 11.48
C GLY A 475 -25.31 -18.70 11.79
N VAL A 476 -25.09 -17.85 10.77
CA VAL A 476 -24.80 -16.42 10.97
C VAL A 476 -26.11 -15.64 10.97
N THR A 477 -26.35 -14.92 12.05
CA THR A 477 -27.55 -14.10 12.23
C THR A 477 -27.20 -12.62 12.14
N TYR A 478 -28.08 -11.85 11.51
CA TYR A 478 -27.94 -10.41 11.37
C TYR A 478 -29.09 -9.72 12.14
N PRO A 479 -28.77 -8.64 12.84
CA PRO A 479 -29.81 -7.78 13.39
C PRO A 479 -30.60 -7.14 12.24
N THR A 480 -31.85 -6.84 12.50
CA THR A 480 -32.66 -6.00 11.61
C THR A 480 -32.18 -4.55 11.63
N GLU A 481 -32.59 -3.74 10.64
CA GLU A 481 -32.29 -2.30 10.62
C GLU A 481 -32.78 -1.63 11.92
N GLU A 482 -33.96 -2.01 12.40
CA GLU A 482 -34.52 -1.48 13.66
C GLU A 482 -33.65 -1.85 14.87
N GLU A 483 -33.15 -3.07 14.95
CA GLU A 483 -32.24 -3.49 16.02
C GLU A 483 -30.91 -2.73 16.00
N ILE A 484 -30.32 -2.46 14.84
CA ILE A 484 -29.13 -1.61 14.70
C ILE A 484 -29.43 -0.19 15.18
N LEU A 485 -30.57 0.39 14.78
CA LEU A 485 -30.99 1.70 15.25
C LEU A 485 -31.23 1.74 16.77
N ASN A 486 -31.74 0.66 17.33
CA ASN A 486 -31.93 0.53 18.77
C ASN A 486 -30.59 0.46 19.52
N VAL A 487 -29.57 -0.21 18.97
CA VAL A 487 -28.21 -0.18 19.51
C VAL A 487 -27.67 1.25 19.54
N LEU A 488 -27.77 1.98 18.44
CA LEU A 488 -27.33 3.37 18.37
C LEU A 488 -28.04 4.24 19.43
N LYS A 489 -29.36 4.13 19.52
CA LYS A 489 -30.17 4.89 20.51
C LYS A 489 -29.82 4.53 21.96
N SER A 490 -29.65 3.24 22.26
CA SER A 490 -29.33 2.77 23.60
C SER A 490 -27.98 3.28 24.09
N VAL A 491 -26.94 3.22 23.22
CA VAL A 491 -25.61 3.74 23.56
C VAL A 491 -25.61 5.25 23.75
N LYS A 492 -26.32 6.00 22.89
CA LYS A 492 -26.49 7.48 23.11
C LYS A 492 -27.16 7.83 24.41
N ALA A 493 -28.03 6.94 24.94
CA ALA A 493 -28.72 7.13 26.23
C ALA A 493 -27.92 6.61 27.44
N GLU A 494 -26.80 5.92 27.24
CA GLU A 494 -25.97 5.38 28.30
C GLU A 494 -25.36 6.51 29.16
N GLU A 495 -25.26 6.28 30.46
CA GLU A 495 -24.47 7.12 31.36
C GLU A 495 -22.98 6.74 31.25
N LEU A 496 -22.28 7.41 30.33
CA LEU A 496 -20.89 7.15 30.08
C LEU A 496 -19.99 7.85 31.10
N THR A 497 -18.81 7.24 31.35
CA THR A 497 -17.72 7.85 32.13
C THR A 497 -16.63 8.37 31.21
N ALA A 498 -15.91 9.40 31.65
CA ALA A 498 -14.75 9.92 30.91
C ALA A 498 -13.66 8.84 30.77
N TYR A 499 -12.93 8.92 29.68
CA TYR A 499 -11.74 8.07 29.48
C TYR A 499 -10.65 8.42 30.50
N VAL A 500 -10.00 7.42 31.04
CA VAL A 500 -8.87 7.57 31.96
C VAL A 500 -7.60 7.08 31.27
N ASP A 501 -6.74 8.03 30.92
CA ASP A 501 -5.47 7.73 30.29
C ASP A 501 -4.45 7.21 31.31
N LYS A 502 -4.06 5.95 31.20
CA LYS A 502 -2.99 5.37 32.02
C LYS A 502 -1.66 5.64 31.34
N VAL A 503 -0.88 6.53 31.91
CA VAL A 503 0.45 6.89 31.41
C VAL A 503 1.51 6.41 32.36
N SER A 504 2.59 5.83 31.84
CA SER A 504 3.81 5.54 32.57
C SER A 504 4.87 6.59 32.27
N ASP A 505 5.44 7.20 33.29
CA ASP A 505 6.60 8.11 33.17
C ASP A 505 7.95 7.37 33.21
N GLU A 506 7.94 6.03 33.22
CA GLU A 506 9.18 5.24 33.26
C GLU A 506 9.92 5.34 31.91
N PRO A 507 11.26 5.49 31.94
CA PRO A 507 12.07 5.38 30.73
C PRO A 507 12.07 3.93 30.22
N LEU A 508 12.26 3.73 28.90
CA LEU A 508 12.37 2.39 28.30
C LEU A 508 13.36 1.49 29.06
N MET A 509 14.47 2.06 29.52
CA MET A 509 15.46 1.39 30.34
C MET A 509 15.88 2.30 31.50
N LYS A 510 15.83 1.78 32.71
CA LYS A 510 16.25 2.53 33.92
C LYS A 510 17.76 2.70 33.98
N GLU A 511 18.50 1.70 33.50
CA GLU A 511 19.96 1.67 33.49
C GLU A 511 20.45 1.15 32.14
N ALA A 512 21.48 1.74 31.60
CA ALA A 512 22.14 1.22 30.41
C ALA A 512 22.87 -0.10 30.74
N PRO A 513 22.92 -1.08 29.81
CA PRO A 513 23.64 -2.31 30.02
C PRO A 513 25.14 -2.06 30.13
N LYS A 514 25.87 -3.02 30.71
CA LYS A 514 27.31 -2.96 30.72
C LYS A 514 27.87 -3.00 29.30
N ALA A 515 28.51 -1.94 28.88
CA ALA A 515 29.07 -1.82 27.55
C ALA A 515 30.13 -2.89 27.24
N GLY A 516 30.04 -3.49 26.06
CA GLY A 516 31.16 -4.20 25.44
C GLY A 516 32.13 -3.21 24.77
N LYS A 517 33.03 -3.76 23.94
CA LYS A 517 34.03 -2.96 23.21
C LYS A 517 34.16 -3.45 21.78
N VAL A 518 34.43 -2.55 20.86
CA VAL A 518 34.92 -2.91 19.52
C VAL A 518 36.35 -3.46 19.70
N VAL A 519 36.54 -4.73 19.42
CA VAL A 519 37.84 -5.41 19.53
C VAL A 519 38.55 -5.56 18.19
N LYS A 520 37.81 -5.42 17.08
CA LYS A 520 38.37 -5.41 15.73
C LYS A 520 37.57 -4.45 14.84
N GLU A 521 38.27 -3.70 14.02
CA GLU A 521 37.67 -2.82 13.00
C GLU A 521 38.37 -3.08 11.67
N GLU A 522 37.62 -3.25 10.59
CA GLU A 522 38.12 -3.52 9.25
C GLU A 522 37.22 -2.93 8.17
N ASN A 523 37.78 -2.72 6.98
CA ASN A 523 36.97 -2.32 5.81
C ASN A 523 36.15 -3.50 5.34
N GLY A 524 34.87 -3.26 5.13
CA GLY A 524 33.92 -4.22 4.56
C GLY A 524 33.66 -4.00 3.08
N PRO A 525 32.80 -4.83 2.46
CA PRO A 525 32.40 -4.70 1.07
C PRO A 525 31.55 -3.43 0.85
N PHE A 526 31.49 -2.97 -0.37
CA PHE A 526 30.63 -1.86 -0.82
C PHE A 526 30.81 -0.55 -0.02
N GLY A 527 32.02 -0.29 0.47
CA GLY A 527 32.32 0.93 1.24
C GLY A 527 31.78 0.89 2.68
N SER A 528 31.51 -0.28 3.21
CA SER A 528 31.10 -0.45 4.62
C SER A 528 32.31 -0.58 5.56
N THR A 529 32.06 -0.35 6.85
CA THR A 529 33.00 -0.64 7.94
C THR A 529 32.46 -1.81 8.76
N VAL A 530 33.30 -2.73 9.15
CA VAL A 530 32.93 -3.92 9.94
C VAL A 530 33.59 -3.84 11.31
N TRP A 531 32.78 -3.91 12.34
CA TRP A 531 33.23 -4.06 13.73
C TRP A 531 32.95 -5.44 14.27
N THR A 532 33.89 -6.02 15.01
CA THR A 532 33.64 -7.16 15.85
C THR A 532 33.62 -6.67 17.30
N LEU A 533 32.55 -6.97 18.00
CA LEU A 533 32.38 -6.59 19.41
C LEU A 533 32.96 -7.68 20.32
N SER A 534 33.24 -7.34 21.59
CA SER A 534 33.82 -8.23 22.57
C SER A 534 32.98 -9.46 22.94
N ASN A 535 31.65 -9.40 22.68
CA ASN A 535 30.73 -10.52 22.83
C ASN A 535 30.59 -11.38 21.57
N GLY A 536 31.35 -11.08 20.50
CA GLY A 536 31.30 -11.81 19.23
C GLY A 536 30.42 -11.20 18.14
N VAL A 537 29.50 -10.31 18.50
CA VAL A 537 28.59 -9.63 17.53
C VAL A 537 29.39 -8.95 16.43
N ARG A 538 28.97 -9.17 15.18
CA ARG A 538 29.46 -8.45 14.00
C ARG A 538 28.53 -7.28 13.69
N VAL A 539 29.10 -6.11 13.48
CA VAL A 539 28.37 -4.92 13.08
C VAL A 539 28.94 -4.40 11.77
N VAL A 540 28.11 -4.25 10.77
CA VAL A 540 28.44 -3.71 9.44
C VAL A 540 27.75 -2.38 9.28
N ILE A 541 28.51 -1.32 9.03
CA ILE A 541 27.97 0.03 8.89
C ILE A 541 28.28 0.54 7.48
N LYS A 542 27.23 0.90 6.75
CA LYS A 542 27.30 1.56 5.45
C LYS A 542 26.65 2.94 5.55
N PRO A 543 27.42 4.01 5.80
CA PRO A 543 26.90 5.36 5.72
C PRO A 543 26.44 5.69 4.30
N THR A 544 25.30 6.34 4.20
CA THR A 544 24.75 6.89 2.94
C THR A 544 24.10 8.24 3.19
N ASP A 545 23.89 8.99 2.14
CA ASP A 545 23.20 10.30 2.14
C ASP A 545 21.88 10.28 1.34
N PHE A 546 21.37 9.09 1.02
CA PHE A 546 20.17 8.93 0.19
C PHE A 546 18.90 9.44 0.89
N LYS A 547 18.85 9.31 2.21
CA LYS A 547 17.81 9.84 3.09
C LYS A 547 18.44 10.59 4.26
N ALA A 548 17.90 11.76 4.57
CA ALA A 548 18.45 12.58 5.65
C ALA A 548 18.03 12.11 7.05
N ASP A 549 16.84 11.51 7.17
CA ASP A 549 16.18 11.15 8.44
C ASP A 549 15.91 9.64 8.55
N GLN A 550 16.83 8.81 8.00
CA GLN A 550 16.69 7.36 8.01
C GLN A 550 17.98 6.62 8.28
N ILE A 551 17.94 5.69 9.23
CA ILE A 551 18.89 4.60 9.43
C ILE A 551 18.08 3.30 9.39
N LEU A 552 18.43 2.38 8.51
CA LEU A 552 17.89 1.02 8.49
C LEU A 552 18.82 0.09 9.26
N MET A 553 18.24 -0.76 10.09
CA MET A 553 18.93 -1.86 10.78
C MET A 553 18.36 -3.20 10.32
N ARG A 554 19.23 -4.13 9.99
CA ARG A 554 18.87 -5.53 9.78
C ARG A 554 19.86 -6.40 10.52
N ALA A 555 19.36 -7.30 11.37
CA ALA A 555 20.18 -8.26 12.09
C ALA A 555 19.75 -9.68 11.76
N PHE A 556 20.67 -10.61 11.71
CA PHE A 556 20.38 -12.02 11.51
C PHE A 556 21.43 -12.93 12.12
N SER A 557 21.00 -14.12 12.49
CA SER A 557 21.81 -15.27 12.90
C SER A 557 21.28 -16.53 12.24
N PRO A 558 22.13 -17.50 11.86
CA PRO A 558 21.68 -18.77 11.29
C PRO A 558 21.04 -19.68 12.35
N GLY A 559 19.98 -20.40 11.98
CA GLY A 559 19.27 -21.32 12.86
C GLY A 559 17.77 -21.35 12.59
N GLY A 560 17.08 -20.34 13.04
CA GLY A 560 15.65 -20.17 12.86
C GLY A 560 14.80 -21.29 13.45
N THR A 561 13.59 -21.45 12.95
CA THR A 561 12.68 -22.52 13.36
C THR A 561 13.16 -23.91 12.94
N SER A 562 14.11 -24.00 11.98
CA SER A 562 14.67 -25.27 11.52
C SER A 562 15.29 -26.12 12.64
N LEU A 563 15.78 -25.46 13.69
CA LEU A 563 16.43 -26.14 14.84
C LEU A 563 15.43 -26.84 15.76
N PHE A 564 14.14 -26.56 15.64
CA PHE A 564 13.08 -27.22 16.41
C PHE A 564 12.42 -28.37 15.65
N GLY A 565 12.76 -28.56 14.36
CA GLY A 565 12.16 -29.59 13.50
C GLY A 565 10.70 -29.27 13.15
N THR A 566 9.86 -30.32 13.00
CA THR A 566 8.47 -30.17 12.55
C THR A 566 7.43 -30.63 13.57
N LYS A 567 7.85 -31.15 14.74
CA LYS A 567 6.94 -31.71 15.74
C LYS A 567 5.94 -30.70 16.25
N ASP A 568 6.40 -29.47 16.50
CA ASP A 568 5.60 -28.38 17.05
C ASP A 568 5.20 -27.36 15.98
N ALA A 569 4.83 -27.85 14.78
CA ALA A 569 4.58 -27.03 13.59
C ALA A 569 3.59 -25.87 13.82
N LEU A 570 2.54 -26.08 14.63
CA LEU A 570 1.60 -25.01 14.98
C LEU A 570 2.30 -23.88 15.73
N GLN A 571 3.09 -24.23 16.75
CA GLN A 571 3.80 -23.24 17.57
C GLN A 571 4.82 -22.47 16.75
N LEU A 572 5.55 -23.18 15.86
CA LEU A 572 6.54 -22.58 14.98
C LEU A 572 5.90 -21.59 13.98
N LYS A 573 4.72 -21.93 13.46
CA LYS A 573 3.95 -21.01 12.59
C LYS A 573 3.42 -19.78 13.30
N MET A 574 3.05 -19.94 14.57
CA MET A 574 2.49 -18.85 15.37
C MET A 574 3.54 -18.06 16.14
N LEU A 575 4.82 -18.48 16.10
CA LEU A 575 5.89 -17.91 16.90
C LEU A 575 5.99 -16.39 16.72
N ASN A 576 6.11 -15.93 15.49
CA ASN A 576 6.25 -14.50 15.21
C ASN A 576 5.01 -13.68 15.55
N ASN A 577 3.82 -14.27 15.46
CA ASN A 577 2.57 -13.61 15.81
C ASN A 577 2.37 -13.49 17.32
N VAL A 578 2.87 -14.45 18.08
CA VAL A 578 2.61 -14.59 19.52
C VAL A 578 3.73 -14.01 20.38
N ALA A 579 4.99 -14.16 19.98
CA ALA A 579 6.13 -13.77 20.83
C ALA A 579 6.11 -12.29 21.24
N GLY A 580 5.58 -11.40 20.39
CA GLY A 580 5.52 -9.95 20.63
C GLY A 580 4.23 -9.45 21.28
N VAL A 581 3.21 -10.30 21.54
CA VAL A 581 1.90 -9.81 22.02
C VAL A 581 1.95 -9.17 23.39
N GLY A 582 2.90 -9.58 24.23
CA GLY A 582 3.04 -9.07 25.59
C GLY A 582 3.77 -7.74 25.71
N GLY A 583 4.47 -7.29 24.68
CA GLY A 583 5.32 -6.10 24.72
C GLY A 583 6.76 -6.38 25.12
N LEU A 584 7.48 -5.39 25.64
CA LEU A 584 8.91 -5.45 25.98
C LEU A 584 9.20 -4.84 27.35
N GLY A 585 10.11 -5.44 28.08
CA GLY A 585 10.52 -4.95 29.42
C GLY A 585 9.34 -4.88 30.38
N ASN A 586 9.08 -3.69 30.89
CA ASN A 586 7.94 -3.41 31.79
C ASN A 586 6.70 -2.94 31.04
N PHE A 587 6.76 -2.76 29.73
CA PHE A 587 5.74 -2.11 28.93
C PHE A 587 4.91 -3.11 28.11
N SER A 588 3.59 -3.00 28.20
CA SER A 588 2.68 -3.59 27.22
C SER A 588 2.87 -2.92 25.85
N ASN A 589 2.29 -3.48 24.79
CA ASN A 589 2.34 -2.82 23.47
C ASN A 589 1.66 -1.42 23.51
N VAL A 590 0.56 -1.27 24.23
CA VAL A 590 -0.10 0.02 24.44
C VAL A 590 0.82 1.01 25.17
N ASP A 591 1.51 0.56 26.23
CA ASP A 591 2.44 1.44 26.95
C ASP A 591 3.66 1.82 26.08
N LEU A 592 4.15 0.89 25.26
CA LEU A 592 5.25 1.18 24.31
C LEU A 592 4.86 2.25 23.30
N GLU A 593 3.66 2.17 22.72
CA GLU A 593 3.16 3.21 21.81
C GLU A 593 3.13 4.58 22.51
N LYS A 594 2.67 4.62 23.78
CA LYS A 594 2.62 5.87 24.56
C LYS A 594 4.01 6.43 24.86
N VAL A 595 4.97 5.59 25.25
CA VAL A 595 6.33 6.01 25.59
C VAL A 595 7.16 6.40 24.36
N LEU A 596 6.83 5.84 23.21
CA LEU A 596 7.50 6.13 21.94
C LEU A 596 6.90 7.33 21.19
N ALA A 597 5.84 7.94 21.70
CA ALA A 597 5.23 9.11 21.07
C ALA A 597 6.26 10.23 20.80
N GLY A 598 6.25 10.80 19.60
CA GLY A 598 7.22 11.80 19.15
C GLY A 598 8.60 11.26 18.79
N LYS A 599 8.80 9.95 18.75
CA LYS A 599 10.04 9.30 18.31
C LYS A 599 9.86 8.57 16.99
N LYS A 600 10.91 8.57 16.18
CA LYS A 600 10.97 7.78 14.95
C LYS A 600 11.94 6.63 15.15
N ALA A 601 11.49 5.59 15.83
CA ALA A 601 12.25 4.38 16.07
C ALA A 601 11.31 3.17 16.13
N SER A 602 11.63 2.13 15.38
CA SER A 602 10.87 0.88 15.36
C SER A 602 11.80 -0.31 15.23
N ILE A 603 11.41 -1.44 15.80
CA ILE A 603 12.04 -2.74 15.59
C ILE A 603 10.97 -3.81 15.44
N ASN A 604 11.31 -4.87 14.72
CA ASN A 604 10.54 -6.09 14.61
C ASN A 604 11.48 -7.28 14.71
N ALA A 605 11.32 -8.10 15.74
CA ALA A 605 12.07 -9.34 15.92
C ALA A 605 11.32 -10.51 15.28
N SER A 606 12.03 -11.42 14.63
CA SER A 606 11.44 -12.58 13.96
C SER A 606 12.33 -13.80 14.02
N VAL A 607 11.69 -14.97 14.06
CA VAL A 607 12.33 -16.27 13.91
C VAL A 607 11.78 -16.91 12.64
N ASN A 608 12.57 -16.86 11.57
CA ASN A 608 12.20 -17.38 10.26
C ASN A 608 12.57 -18.86 10.13
N GLY A 609 12.37 -19.45 8.96
CA GLY A 609 12.68 -20.86 8.72
C GLY A 609 14.14 -21.22 9.04
N LEU A 610 15.09 -20.44 8.56
CA LEU A 610 16.54 -20.72 8.61
C LEU A 610 17.35 -19.67 9.39
N THR A 611 16.74 -18.60 9.83
CA THR A 611 17.40 -17.51 10.57
C THR A 611 16.47 -16.96 11.65
N GLU A 612 17.02 -16.45 12.70
CA GLU A 612 16.39 -15.46 13.57
C GLU A 612 17.02 -14.09 13.32
N GLY A 613 16.26 -13.03 13.61
CA GLY A 613 16.78 -11.70 13.37
C GLY A 613 15.86 -10.58 13.81
N LEU A 614 16.31 -9.36 13.50
CA LEU A 614 15.54 -8.14 13.71
C LEU A 614 15.64 -7.25 12.47
N SER A 615 14.58 -6.52 12.20
CA SER A 615 14.58 -5.39 11.31
C SER A 615 14.16 -4.14 12.07
N GLY A 616 14.74 -3.00 11.75
CA GLY A 616 14.43 -1.73 12.41
C GLY A 616 14.69 -0.54 11.52
N SER A 617 14.08 0.57 11.88
CA SER A 617 14.31 1.87 11.25
C SER A 617 14.24 2.96 12.32
N CYS A 618 15.10 3.94 12.18
CA CYS A 618 15.04 5.13 13.04
C CYS A 618 15.53 6.37 12.31
N SER A 619 15.28 7.54 12.92
CA SER A 619 16.00 8.74 12.59
C SER A 619 17.40 8.72 13.25
N PRO A 620 18.37 9.51 12.75
CA PRO A 620 19.66 9.62 13.42
C PRO A 620 19.56 10.02 14.90
N LYS A 621 18.64 10.91 15.26
CA LYS A 621 18.46 11.35 16.66
C LYS A 621 17.82 10.31 17.56
N ASP A 622 17.05 9.35 16.99
CA ASP A 622 16.34 8.31 17.73
C ASP A 622 17.06 6.96 17.71
N MET A 623 18.33 6.93 17.24
CA MET A 623 19.10 5.68 17.13
C MET A 623 19.26 4.98 18.48
N GLU A 624 19.47 5.70 19.56
CA GLU A 624 19.55 5.11 20.89
C GLU A 624 18.26 4.41 21.29
N THR A 625 17.11 5.01 20.99
CA THR A 625 15.79 4.39 21.22
C THR A 625 15.65 3.07 20.47
N MET A 626 16.05 3.01 19.20
CA MET A 626 16.03 1.77 18.41
C MET A 626 16.94 0.71 19.02
N LEU A 627 18.13 1.08 19.49
CA LEU A 627 19.07 0.16 20.13
C LEU A 627 18.57 -0.32 21.51
N GLN A 628 17.89 0.52 22.29
CA GLN A 628 17.20 0.13 23.51
C GLN A 628 16.11 -0.92 23.26
N LEU A 629 15.26 -0.68 22.27
CA LEU A 629 14.24 -1.65 21.85
C LEU A 629 14.88 -2.97 21.39
N THR A 630 15.97 -2.88 20.63
CA THR A 630 16.75 -4.06 20.21
C THR A 630 17.26 -4.84 21.42
N TYR A 631 17.88 -4.18 22.39
CA TYR A 631 18.37 -4.81 23.61
C TYR A 631 17.26 -5.49 24.41
N LEU A 632 16.12 -4.82 24.57
CA LEU A 632 14.96 -5.38 25.27
C LEU A 632 14.36 -6.59 24.53
N SER A 633 14.41 -6.63 23.21
CA SER A 633 13.93 -7.79 22.42
C SER A 633 14.76 -9.04 22.67
N PHE A 634 16.06 -8.89 22.93
CA PHE A 634 16.93 -10.02 23.33
C PHE A 634 16.75 -10.43 24.78
N THR A 635 16.59 -9.45 25.69
CA THR A 635 16.79 -9.68 27.13
C THR A 635 15.51 -9.71 27.94
N ALA A 636 14.47 -9.04 27.47
CA ALA A 636 13.26 -8.82 28.25
C ALA A 636 11.96 -8.90 27.41
N PRO A 637 11.78 -9.97 26.58
CA PRO A 637 10.49 -10.19 25.95
C PRO A 637 9.43 -10.45 27.02
N ARG A 638 8.38 -9.61 27.03
CA ARG A 638 7.37 -9.64 28.08
C ARG A 638 6.28 -10.66 27.77
N MET A 639 5.80 -11.36 28.77
CA MET A 639 4.59 -12.18 28.67
C MET A 639 3.41 -11.44 29.31
N ASP A 640 2.26 -11.49 28.61
CA ASP A 640 1.00 -10.93 29.07
C ASP A 640 -0.13 -11.88 28.69
N LEU A 641 -0.77 -12.47 29.68
CA LEU A 641 -1.81 -13.48 29.47
C LEU A 641 -3.10 -12.85 28.90
N ASP A 642 -3.44 -11.64 29.30
CA ASP A 642 -4.63 -10.95 28.81
C ASP A 642 -4.46 -10.57 27.34
N ALA A 643 -3.30 -10.06 26.97
CA ALA A 643 -2.97 -9.77 25.56
C ALA A 643 -2.93 -11.05 24.70
N PHE A 644 -2.43 -12.17 25.26
CA PHE A 644 -2.44 -13.45 24.56
C PHE A 644 -3.84 -14.01 24.37
N GLU A 645 -4.70 -13.97 25.40
CA GLU A 645 -6.11 -14.38 25.27
C GLU A 645 -6.85 -13.50 24.27
N SER A 646 -6.60 -12.17 24.27
CA SER A 646 -7.09 -11.28 23.25
C SER A 646 -6.67 -11.69 21.84
N PHE A 647 -5.37 -11.94 21.66
CA PHE A 647 -4.83 -12.42 20.40
C PHE A 647 -5.53 -13.69 19.92
N LYS A 648 -5.68 -14.72 20.78
CA LYS A 648 -6.38 -15.96 20.43
C LYS A 648 -7.82 -15.71 19.99
N ASN A 649 -8.56 -14.91 20.75
CA ASN A 649 -9.96 -14.61 20.46
C ASN A 649 -10.13 -13.92 19.11
N ARG A 650 -9.28 -12.95 18.80
CA ARG A 650 -9.30 -12.24 17.52
C ARG A 650 -8.87 -13.15 16.36
N THR A 651 -7.76 -13.86 16.51
CA THR A 651 -7.25 -14.78 15.48
C THR A 651 -8.25 -15.90 15.18
N LYS A 652 -8.89 -16.46 16.20
CA LYS A 652 -9.93 -17.49 16.01
C LYS A 652 -11.12 -16.94 15.21
N ALA A 653 -11.54 -15.72 15.48
CA ALA A 653 -12.61 -15.05 14.76
C ALA A 653 -12.22 -14.75 13.30
N GLU A 654 -11.01 -14.25 13.07
CA GLU A 654 -10.47 -13.99 11.72
C GLU A 654 -10.39 -15.28 10.87
N LEU A 655 -9.99 -16.39 11.48
CA LEU A 655 -9.85 -17.65 10.78
C LEU A 655 -11.18 -18.40 10.56
N ALA A 656 -12.23 -18.04 11.28
CA ALA A 656 -13.49 -18.81 11.33
C ALA A 656 -14.18 -18.99 9.97
N ASN A 657 -14.07 -18.02 9.08
CA ASN A 657 -14.75 -18.00 7.79
C ASN A 657 -13.79 -17.99 6.59
N GLN A 658 -12.50 -18.22 6.79
CA GLN A 658 -11.53 -18.17 5.67
C GLN A 658 -11.87 -19.12 4.53
N GLU A 659 -12.55 -20.25 4.81
CA GLU A 659 -12.92 -21.22 3.79
C GLU A 659 -14.06 -20.73 2.87
N ALA A 660 -14.73 -19.64 3.23
CA ALA A 660 -15.71 -18.99 2.36
C ALA A 660 -15.00 -18.33 1.15
N ASN A 661 -13.81 -17.80 1.35
CA ASN A 661 -13.03 -17.22 0.27
C ASN A 661 -12.49 -18.34 -0.67
N PRO A 662 -12.85 -18.32 -1.95
CA PRO A 662 -12.37 -19.32 -2.92
C PRO A 662 -10.84 -19.40 -3.00
N MET A 663 -10.13 -18.28 -2.84
CA MET A 663 -8.67 -18.24 -2.92
C MET A 663 -7.99 -19.04 -1.81
N THR A 664 -8.67 -19.26 -0.68
CA THR A 664 -8.18 -20.14 0.39
C THR A 664 -8.03 -21.59 -0.11
N ALA A 665 -9.02 -22.09 -0.85
CA ALA A 665 -8.97 -23.44 -1.43
C ALA A 665 -7.86 -23.56 -2.49
N LEU A 666 -7.67 -22.52 -3.30
CA LEU A 666 -6.58 -22.48 -4.27
C LEU A 666 -5.21 -22.48 -3.57
N SER A 667 -5.03 -21.67 -2.54
CA SER A 667 -3.81 -21.61 -1.75
C SER A 667 -3.49 -22.95 -1.06
N ASP A 668 -4.47 -23.56 -0.40
CA ASP A 668 -4.32 -24.89 0.24
C ASP A 668 -3.92 -25.96 -0.81
N SER A 669 -4.58 -25.95 -1.98
CA SER A 669 -4.26 -26.87 -3.07
C SER A 669 -2.87 -26.65 -3.64
N LEU A 670 -2.44 -25.40 -3.78
CA LEU A 670 -1.10 -25.04 -4.26
C LEU A 670 -0.02 -25.46 -3.25
N GLN A 671 -0.22 -25.19 -1.97
CA GLN A 671 0.73 -25.61 -0.91
C GLN A 671 0.87 -27.13 -0.87
N TYR A 672 -0.24 -27.85 -0.99
CA TYR A 672 -0.21 -29.32 -1.10
C TYR A 672 0.49 -29.77 -2.39
N ALA A 673 0.24 -29.11 -3.50
CA ALA A 673 0.88 -29.44 -4.78
C ALA A 673 2.41 -29.24 -4.70
N LEU A 674 2.86 -28.18 -4.05
CA LEU A 674 4.28 -27.86 -3.91
C LEU A 674 5.00 -28.77 -2.89
N TYR A 675 4.41 -28.98 -1.70
CA TYR A 675 5.12 -29.56 -0.55
C TYR A 675 4.47 -30.84 0.00
N GLY A 676 3.38 -31.32 -0.61
CA GLY A 676 2.62 -32.46 -0.08
C GLY A 676 2.01 -32.16 1.29
N ASN A 677 2.05 -33.15 2.18
CA ASN A 677 1.55 -33.00 3.55
C ASN A 677 2.62 -32.53 4.54
N HIS A 678 3.60 -31.70 4.09
CA HIS A 678 4.60 -31.22 5.03
C HIS A 678 3.96 -30.34 6.13
N PRO A 679 4.18 -30.62 7.44
CA PRO A 679 3.44 -29.94 8.51
C PRO A 679 3.55 -28.40 8.51
N LEU A 680 4.70 -27.88 8.08
CA LEU A 680 4.93 -26.44 7.98
C LEU A 680 4.30 -25.80 6.71
N ALA A 681 3.85 -26.59 5.74
CA ALA A 681 3.14 -26.08 4.58
C ALA A 681 1.63 -25.89 4.84
N MET A 682 1.06 -26.63 5.78
CA MET A 682 -0.38 -26.58 6.10
C MET A 682 -0.75 -25.27 6.79
N ARG A 683 -1.83 -24.60 6.38
CA ARG A 683 -2.28 -23.36 7.05
C ARG A 683 -2.83 -23.63 8.45
N VAL A 684 -2.79 -22.62 9.30
CA VAL A 684 -3.43 -22.65 10.63
C VAL A 684 -4.94 -22.44 10.43
N LYS A 685 -5.75 -23.21 11.16
CA LYS A 685 -7.22 -23.13 11.14
C LYS A 685 -7.76 -22.65 12.49
N ALA A 686 -8.98 -22.16 12.50
CA ALA A 686 -9.61 -21.62 13.71
C ALA A 686 -9.66 -22.61 14.89
N ASP A 687 -9.89 -23.90 14.62
CA ASP A 687 -9.91 -24.98 15.63
C ASP A 687 -8.54 -25.33 16.22
N MET A 688 -7.45 -24.88 15.58
CA MET A 688 -6.10 -25.06 16.08
C MET A 688 -5.67 -23.96 17.07
N VAL A 689 -6.32 -22.78 17.05
CA VAL A 689 -5.90 -21.62 17.83
C VAL A 689 -5.88 -21.90 19.33
N ASP A 690 -6.83 -22.69 19.84
CA ASP A 690 -6.88 -23.06 21.26
C ASP A 690 -5.71 -23.96 21.70
N GLN A 691 -4.97 -24.55 20.75
CA GLN A 691 -3.81 -25.42 20.99
C GLN A 691 -2.49 -24.65 20.97
N ILE A 692 -2.51 -23.31 20.81
CA ILE A 692 -1.32 -22.47 20.85
C ILE A 692 -0.79 -22.42 22.27
N ASP A 693 0.46 -22.84 22.46
CA ASP A 693 1.14 -22.83 23.76
C ASP A 693 2.05 -21.61 23.88
N TYR A 694 1.61 -20.61 24.62
CA TYR A 694 2.34 -19.36 24.82
C TYR A 694 3.69 -19.57 25.50
N ASN A 695 3.76 -20.45 26.50
CA ASN A 695 5.01 -20.72 27.22
C ASN A 695 6.05 -21.34 26.30
N LEU A 696 5.65 -22.36 25.52
CA LEU A 696 6.55 -23.02 24.57
C LEU A 696 7.05 -22.06 23.49
N ILE A 697 6.17 -21.20 22.97
CA ILE A 697 6.56 -20.17 22.00
C ILE A 697 7.58 -19.21 22.60
N MET A 698 7.36 -18.74 23.83
CA MET A 698 8.29 -17.84 24.50
C MET A 698 9.63 -18.52 24.84
N GLU A 699 9.62 -19.81 25.16
CA GLU A 699 10.85 -20.59 25.31
C GLU A 699 11.62 -20.69 23.98
N MET A 700 10.93 -20.98 22.88
CA MET A 700 11.53 -21.02 21.55
C MET A 700 12.13 -19.67 21.17
N TYR A 701 11.38 -18.57 21.36
CA TYR A 701 11.86 -17.23 21.11
C TYR A 701 13.12 -16.91 21.93
N LYS A 702 13.08 -17.09 23.25
CA LYS A 702 14.21 -16.85 24.15
C LYS A 702 15.44 -17.71 23.80
N ASN A 703 15.21 -18.96 23.37
CA ASN A 703 16.28 -19.83 22.93
C ASN A 703 17.03 -19.28 21.72
N ARG A 704 16.31 -18.65 20.77
CA ARG A 704 16.93 -18.05 19.57
C ARG A 704 17.69 -16.77 19.88
N PHE A 705 17.22 -15.96 20.82
CA PHE A 705 17.82 -14.66 21.15
C PHE A 705 18.79 -14.68 22.34
N MET A 706 19.07 -15.83 22.96
CA MET A 706 20.02 -15.92 24.09
C MET A 706 21.50 -15.89 23.69
N GLU A 707 21.80 -16.06 22.39
CA GLU A 707 23.14 -16.00 21.82
C GLU A 707 23.24 -14.84 20.81
N ALA A 708 23.87 -13.76 21.19
CA ALA A 708 24.09 -12.64 20.29
C ALA A 708 25.44 -12.73 19.52
N GLY A 709 26.37 -13.59 19.96
CA GLY A 709 27.74 -13.64 19.43
C GLY A 709 27.84 -14.11 17.98
N ASP A 710 26.83 -14.76 17.44
CA ASP A 710 26.76 -15.19 16.03
C ASP A 710 25.87 -14.28 15.16
N PHE A 711 25.28 -13.23 15.76
CA PHE A 711 24.52 -12.25 15.00
C PHE A 711 25.41 -11.31 14.17
N THR A 712 24.92 -11.01 12.98
CA THR A 712 25.42 -9.92 12.13
C THR A 712 24.36 -8.81 12.07
N PHE A 713 24.73 -7.60 12.50
CA PHE A 713 23.91 -6.38 12.43
C PHE A 713 24.38 -5.52 11.26
N LEU A 714 23.48 -5.18 10.37
CA LEU A 714 23.71 -4.30 9.22
C LEU A 714 23.02 -2.97 9.47
N PHE A 715 23.76 -1.88 9.37
CA PHE A 715 23.24 -0.51 9.44
C PHE A 715 23.50 0.19 8.12
N VAL A 716 22.45 0.74 7.52
CA VAL A 716 22.53 1.49 6.26
C VAL A 716 21.73 2.78 6.40
N GLY A 717 22.31 3.92 6.05
CA GLY A 717 21.61 5.18 6.07
C GLY A 717 22.47 6.35 6.57
N ASN A 718 21.82 7.40 7.03
CA ASN A 718 22.47 8.59 7.58
C ASN A 718 23.03 8.32 8.99
N ILE A 719 24.03 7.47 9.05
CA ILE A 719 24.68 7.05 10.29
C ILE A 719 26.12 7.59 10.36
N ASN A 720 26.45 8.29 11.45
CA ASN A 720 27.82 8.68 11.76
C ASN A 720 28.46 7.58 12.60
N PRO A 721 29.46 6.83 12.11
CA PRO A 721 30.09 5.74 12.86
C PRO A 721 30.71 6.19 14.18
N VAL A 722 31.24 7.41 14.25
CA VAL A 722 31.90 7.93 15.47
C VAL A 722 30.89 8.15 16.58
N GLU A 723 29.74 8.73 16.25
CA GLU A 723 28.65 8.96 17.19
C GLU A 723 27.90 7.67 17.56
N ALA A 724 27.77 6.76 16.61
CA ALA A 724 27.10 5.49 16.80
C ALA A 724 27.91 4.50 17.69
N LYS A 725 29.26 4.59 17.65
CA LYS A 725 30.14 3.62 18.30
C LYS A 725 29.85 3.42 19.80
N PRO A 726 29.74 4.48 20.63
CA PRO A 726 29.47 4.29 22.08
C PRO A 726 28.08 3.68 22.32
N MET A 727 27.08 4.01 21.53
CA MET A 727 25.75 3.40 21.65
C MET A 727 25.77 1.91 21.25
N ILE A 728 26.43 1.58 20.14
CA ILE A 728 26.61 0.20 19.68
C ILE A 728 27.42 -0.63 20.70
N GLU A 729 28.51 -0.09 21.24
CA GLU A 729 29.26 -0.75 22.32
C GLU A 729 28.39 -1.01 23.56
N THR A 730 27.50 -0.06 23.90
CA THR A 730 26.63 -0.19 25.07
C THR A 730 25.53 -1.23 24.82
N TYR A 731 24.74 -1.05 23.81
CA TYR A 731 23.51 -1.85 23.62
C TYR A 731 23.78 -3.17 22.90
N LEU A 732 24.54 -3.19 21.79
CA LEU A 732 24.85 -4.43 21.09
C LEU A 732 26.01 -5.18 21.74
N GLY A 733 27.05 -4.48 22.22
CA GLY A 733 28.16 -5.07 22.96
C GLY A 733 27.77 -5.59 24.36
N GLY A 734 26.64 -5.09 24.88
CA GLY A 734 26.02 -5.57 26.14
C GLY A 734 25.05 -6.73 25.98
N LEU A 735 24.75 -7.19 24.74
CA LEU A 735 23.88 -8.33 24.51
C LEU A 735 24.46 -9.63 25.08
N PRO A 736 23.59 -10.56 25.52
CA PRO A 736 24.03 -11.83 26.11
C PRO A 736 24.69 -12.74 25.08
N THR A 737 25.69 -13.50 25.51
CA THR A 737 26.30 -14.56 24.73
C THR A 737 26.59 -15.75 25.63
N ILE A 738 26.36 -16.94 25.11
CA ILE A 738 26.71 -18.24 25.75
C ILE A 738 27.78 -18.97 24.92
N GLN A 739 28.35 -18.29 23.93
CA GLN A 739 29.38 -18.79 23.00
C GLN A 739 28.91 -20.00 22.18
N ARG A 740 27.63 -20.07 21.88
CA ARG A 740 27.02 -21.09 21.03
C ARG A 740 27.25 -20.73 19.57
N LYS A 741 27.60 -21.70 18.74
CA LYS A 741 27.62 -21.56 17.28
C LYS A 741 26.65 -22.53 16.69
N GLU A 742 25.73 -22.03 15.95
CA GLU A 742 24.67 -22.80 15.30
C GLU A 742 24.64 -22.55 13.79
N ASN A 743 23.96 -23.44 13.10
CA ASN A 743 23.59 -23.28 11.71
C ASN A 743 22.20 -23.88 11.52
N PHE A 744 21.52 -23.52 10.44
CA PHE A 744 20.22 -24.06 10.12
C PHE A 744 20.31 -25.58 9.80
N VAL A 745 19.20 -26.25 9.97
CA VAL A 745 18.99 -27.66 9.59
C VAL A 745 18.05 -27.70 8.39
N ASP A 746 18.39 -28.49 7.37
CA ASP A 746 17.47 -28.72 6.26
C ASP A 746 16.33 -29.67 6.73
N ILE A 747 15.15 -29.10 6.91
CA ILE A 747 13.94 -29.81 7.38
C ILE A 747 13.20 -30.55 6.26
N LYS A 748 13.78 -30.63 5.05
CA LYS A 748 13.24 -31.36 3.89
C LYS A 748 11.87 -30.87 3.44
N MET A 749 11.64 -29.58 3.47
CA MET A 749 10.49 -28.95 2.83
C MET A 749 10.80 -28.67 1.37
N ASP A 750 10.89 -29.73 0.59
CA ASP A 750 11.31 -29.71 -0.80
C ASP A 750 10.13 -29.53 -1.76
N PHE A 751 10.35 -28.85 -2.88
CA PHE A 751 9.40 -28.84 -3.97
C PHE A 751 9.15 -30.25 -4.52
N ARG A 752 7.88 -30.53 -4.82
CA ARG A 752 7.49 -31.78 -5.48
C ARG A 752 8.29 -31.96 -6.76
N LYS A 753 8.74 -33.18 -7.01
CA LYS A 753 9.42 -33.60 -8.24
C LYS A 753 8.43 -34.20 -9.23
N GLY A 754 8.71 -33.99 -10.52
CA GLY A 754 7.87 -34.49 -11.62
C GLY A 754 6.64 -33.60 -11.89
N GLU A 755 5.79 -34.09 -12.77
CA GLU A 755 4.57 -33.41 -13.15
C GLU A 755 3.44 -33.66 -12.13
N TYR A 756 2.69 -32.61 -11.83
CA TYR A 756 1.52 -32.68 -10.98
C TYR A 756 0.43 -31.75 -11.51
N LYS A 757 -0.78 -32.29 -11.66
CA LYS A 757 -1.91 -31.53 -12.13
C LYS A 757 -3.11 -31.70 -11.17
N ASN A 758 -3.66 -30.58 -10.73
CA ASN A 758 -4.87 -30.54 -9.94
C ASN A 758 -5.83 -29.50 -10.52
N VAL A 759 -6.89 -29.97 -11.15
CA VAL A 759 -8.00 -29.14 -11.63
C VAL A 759 -9.22 -29.48 -10.79
N PHE A 760 -9.71 -28.51 -10.03
CA PHE A 760 -10.83 -28.75 -9.13
C PHE A 760 -11.87 -27.66 -9.25
N ASN A 761 -13.11 -28.02 -8.89
CA ASN A 761 -14.23 -27.11 -8.89
C ASN A 761 -14.43 -26.48 -7.52
N LYS A 762 -14.67 -25.18 -7.50
CA LYS A 762 -15.11 -24.40 -6.34
C LYS A 762 -16.30 -23.56 -6.75
N GLN A 763 -17.37 -23.64 -6.01
CA GLN A 763 -18.52 -22.76 -6.24
C GLN A 763 -18.11 -21.32 -5.93
N MET A 764 -18.33 -20.42 -6.88
CA MET A 764 -18.07 -18.99 -6.78
C MET A 764 -19.30 -18.22 -7.26
N GLU A 765 -19.57 -17.06 -6.66
CA GLU A 765 -20.70 -16.21 -7.06
C GLU A 765 -20.49 -15.62 -8.47
N THR A 766 -19.26 -15.22 -8.78
CA THR A 766 -18.87 -14.85 -10.15
C THR A 766 -18.07 -16.00 -10.76
N PRO A 767 -18.57 -16.62 -11.84
CA PRO A 767 -17.86 -17.74 -12.50
C PRO A 767 -16.48 -17.31 -12.98
N MET A 768 -15.44 -17.97 -12.47
CA MET A 768 -14.04 -17.68 -12.81
C MET A 768 -13.18 -18.95 -12.76
N ALA A 769 -12.15 -18.99 -13.55
CA ALA A 769 -11.05 -19.94 -13.40
C ALA A 769 -9.78 -19.17 -13.01
N THR A 770 -9.12 -19.63 -11.95
CA THR A 770 -7.79 -19.16 -11.56
C THR A 770 -6.79 -20.28 -11.75
N VAL A 771 -5.75 -20.03 -12.52
CA VAL A 771 -4.74 -21.00 -12.89
C VAL A 771 -3.39 -20.58 -12.36
N VAL A 772 -2.70 -21.53 -11.73
CA VAL A 772 -1.31 -21.37 -11.27
C VAL A 772 -0.46 -22.48 -11.90
N VAL A 773 0.56 -22.09 -12.63
CA VAL A 773 1.57 -23.00 -13.19
C VAL A 773 2.90 -22.72 -12.51
N VAL A 774 3.55 -23.76 -12.04
CA VAL A 774 4.86 -23.65 -11.38
C VAL A 774 5.85 -24.60 -12.03
N ALA A 775 6.96 -24.05 -12.53
CA ALA A 775 8.13 -24.82 -12.92
C ALA A 775 9.23 -24.64 -11.88
N SER A 776 9.86 -25.72 -11.43
CA SER A 776 10.92 -25.66 -10.42
C SER A 776 12.10 -26.54 -10.78
N GLY A 777 13.29 -26.22 -10.25
CA GLY A 777 14.47 -27.04 -10.50
C GLY A 777 15.71 -26.56 -9.75
N ASN A 778 16.74 -27.42 -9.76
CA ASN A 778 18.04 -27.02 -9.23
C ASN A 778 18.66 -25.92 -10.10
N CYS A 779 19.11 -24.86 -9.48
CA CYS A 779 19.72 -23.73 -10.16
C CYS A 779 20.69 -23.03 -9.20
N GLU A 780 21.95 -22.94 -9.58
CA GLU A 780 22.97 -22.24 -8.81
C GLU A 780 22.57 -20.80 -8.54
N TYR A 781 22.61 -20.40 -7.28
CA TYR A 781 22.33 -19.02 -6.86
C TYR A 781 23.54 -18.13 -7.16
N ASN A 782 23.45 -17.29 -8.15
CA ASN A 782 24.44 -16.27 -8.50
C ASN A 782 23.78 -15.14 -9.32
N LEU A 783 24.48 -14.01 -9.47
CA LEU A 783 23.99 -12.85 -10.18
C LEU A 783 23.53 -13.15 -11.61
N LYS A 784 24.31 -13.97 -12.35
CA LYS A 784 23.95 -14.28 -13.74
C LYS A 784 22.63 -15.04 -13.83
N ASN A 785 22.45 -16.08 -13.02
CA ASN A 785 21.23 -16.88 -13.05
C ASN A 785 20.01 -16.11 -12.55
N ASP A 786 20.19 -15.22 -11.57
CA ASP A 786 19.13 -14.33 -11.09
C ASP A 786 18.67 -13.38 -12.21
N LEU A 787 19.59 -12.75 -12.90
CA LEU A 787 19.30 -11.90 -14.06
C LEU A 787 18.68 -12.68 -15.23
N LEU A 788 19.10 -13.91 -15.47
CA LEU A 788 18.49 -14.77 -16.49
C LEU A 788 17.03 -15.12 -16.12
N MET A 789 16.75 -15.38 -14.85
CA MET A 789 15.39 -15.60 -14.36
C MET A 789 14.53 -14.35 -14.54
N MET A 790 15.06 -13.17 -14.21
CA MET A 790 14.37 -11.90 -14.44
C MET A 790 14.10 -11.65 -15.93
N CYS A 791 15.08 -11.93 -16.81
CA CYS A 791 14.89 -11.82 -18.26
C CYS A 791 13.82 -12.80 -18.77
N LEU A 792 13.83 -14.04 -18.29
CA LEU A 792 12.84 -15.05 -18.66
C LEU A 792 11.43 -14.63 -18.23
N SER A 793 11.22 -14.30 -16.95
CA SER A 793 9.90 -13.94 -16.44
C SER A 793 9.33 -12.70 -17.12
N ARG A 794 10.13 -11.63 -17.26
CA ARG A 794 9.66 -10.37 -17.86
C ARG A 794 9.42 -10.46 -19.37
N THR A 795 10.20 -11.28 -20.09
CA THR A 795 9.92 -11.51 -21.52
C THR A 795 8.66 -12.34 -21.72
N LEU A 796 8.36 -13.27 -20.81
CA LEU A 796 7.10 -14.02 -20.81
C LEU A 796 5.90 -13.11 -20.50
N ASP A 797 6.00 -12.19 -19.54
CA ASP A 797 4.93 -11.22 -19.28
C ASP A 797 4.56 -10.43 -20.54
N MET A 798 5.55 -9.98 -21.30
CA MET A 798 5.30 -9.26 -22.56
C MET A 798 4.61 -10.14 -23.62
N VAL A 799 5.05 -11.39 -23.76
CA VAL A 799 4.42 -12.34 -24.69
C VAL A 799 3.01 -12.67 -24.27
N TYR A 800 2.75 -12.86 -22.98
CA TYR A 800 1.41 -13.16 -22.48
C TYR A 800 0.46 -11.96 -22.60
N LEU A 801 0.97 -10.74 -22.44
CA LEU A 801 0.20 -9.54 -22.74
C LEU A 801 -0.28 -9.55 -24.19
N GLU A 802 0.60 -9.83 -25.15
CA GLU A 802 0.28 -9.87 -26.58
C GLU A 802 -0.62 -11.04 -26.97
N GLU A 803 -0.27 -12.26 -26.53
CA GLU A 803 -0.92 -13.49 -27.03
C GLU A 803 -2.22 -13.84 -26.30
N VAL A 804 -2.30 -13.53 -24.99
CA VAL A 804 -3.41 -13.94 -24.12
C VAL A 804 -4.40 -12.80 -23.91
N ARG A 805 -3.91 -11.60 -23.54
CA ARG A 805 -4.76 -10.44 -23.29
C ARG A 805 -5.21 -9.81 -24.60
N GLU A 806 -4.26 -9.35 -25.42
CA GLU A 806 -4.57 -8.54 -26.59
C GLU A 806 -5.23 -9.33 -27.74
N LYS A 807 -4.73 -10.52 -28.05
CA LYS A 807 -5.26 -11.33 -29.15
C LYS A 807 -6.50 -12.13 -28.80
N GLN A 808 -6.63 -12.58 -27.55
CA GLN A 808 -7.73 -13.45 -27.16
C GLN A 808 -8.81 -12.72 -26.33
N GLY A 809 -8.53 -11.53 -25.78
CA GLY A 809 -9.41 -10.90 -24.81
C GLY A 809 -9.80 -11.89 -23.71
N GLY A 810 -8.85 -12.73 -23.29
CA GLY A 810 -9.12 -13.92 -22.48
C GLY A 810 -8.82 -13.76 -21.02
N THR A 811 -8.10 -12.72 -20.67
CA THR A 811 -7.75 -12.37 -19.30
C THR A 811 -7.48 -10.87 -19.20
N TYR A 812 -7.64 -10.30 -18.02
CA TYR A 812 -7.13 -8.96 -17.74
C TYR A 812 -5.60 -8.91 -17.71
N GLY A 813 -4.94 -9.97 -17.20
CA GLY A 813 -3.49 -10.07 -17.20
C GLY A 813 -2.98 -11.46 -16.83
N VAL A 814 -1.75 -11.72 -17.23
CA VAL A 814 -0.97 -12.90 -16.82
C VAL A 814 0.26 -12.40 -16.07
N GLN A 815 0.51 -12.92 -14.89
CA GLN A 815 1.66 -12.55 -14.07
C GLN A 815 2.66 -13.70 -14.02
N THR A 816 3.93 -13.39 -14.32
CA THR A 816 5.03 -14.33 -14.23
C THR A 816 6.03 -13.90 -13.17
N VAL A 817 6.27 -14.75 -12.18
CA VAL A 817 7.21 -14.49 -11.07
C VAL A 817 8.30 -15.55 -11.10
N GLY A 818 9.55 -15.13 -11.22
CA GLY A 818 10.72 -15.99 -11.13
C GLY A 818 11.57 -15.67 -9.91
N GLN A 819 12.05 -16.69 -9.21
CA GLN A 819 12.86 -16.54 -8.00
C GLN A 819 13.92 -17.63 -7.91
N LEU A 820 15.11 -17.25 -7.43
CA LEU A 820 16.16 -18.17 -7.01
C LEU A 820 16.26 -18.20 -5.49
N THR A 821 16.55 -19.36 -4.93
CA THR A 821 16.86 -19.55 -3.51
C THR A 821 18.24 -20.18 -3.36
N ARG A 822 18.99 -19.76 -2.30
CA ARG A 822 20.30 -20.31 -1.95
C ARG A 822 20.18 -21.43 -0.94
N TYR A 823 19.38 -21.21 0.11
CA TYR A 823 19.26 -22.11 1.26
C TYR A 823 17.83 -22.63 1.41
N PRO A 824 17.65 -23.89 1.89
CA PRO A 824 18.69 -24.85 2.27
C PRO A 824 19.48 -25.42 1.11
N LYS A 825 19.06 -25.19 -0.13
CA LYS A 825 19.73 -25.62 -1.37
C LYS A 825 19.45 -24.67 -2.53
N ASP A 826 20.32 -24.69 -3.50
CA ASP A 826 20.22 -23.87 -4.72
C ASP A 826 19.05 -24.35 -5.59
N GLU A 827 17.98 -23.60 -5.66
CA GLU A 827 16.77 -23.89 -6.44
C GLU A 827 16.25 -22.65 -7.17
N ALA A 828 15.52 -22.89 -8.26
CA ALA A 828 14.76 -21.88 -8.97
C ALA A 828 13.29 -22.30 -9.07
N ILE A 829 12.42 -21.29 -9.02
CA ILE A 829 10.99 -21.41 -9.24
C ILE A 829 10.54 -20.33 -10.23
N LEU A 830 9.72 -20.74 -11.20
CA LEU A 830 9.01 -19.85 -12.12
C LEU A 830 7.52 -20.14 -11.98
N GLN A 831 6.74 -19.13 -11.59
CA GLN A 831 5.30 -19.22 -11.41
C GLN A 831 4.59 -18.32 -12.41
N VAL A 832 3.54 -18.86 -13.05
CA VAL A 832 2.63 -18.12 -13.94
C VAL A 832 1.23 -18.19 -13.36
N VAL A 833 0.57 -17.04 -13.21
CA VAL A 833 -0.78 -16.94 -12.64
C VAL A 833 -1.67 -16.10 -13.56
N PHE A 834 -2.90 -16.57 -13.79
CA PHE A 834 -3.92 -15.80 -14.49
C PHE A 834 -5.34 -16.18 -14.08
N ASN A 835 -6.26 -15.23 -14.24
CA ASN A 835 -7.70 -15.41 -14.11
C ASN A 835 -8.34 -15.35 -15.47
N THR A 836 -9.44 -16.09 -15.67
CA THR A 836 -10.17 -16.10 -16.93
C THR A 836 -11.59 -16.67 -16.77
N ASP A 837 -12.39 -16.50 -17.81
CA ASP A 837 -13.64 -17.24 -17.96
C ASP A 837 -13.38 -18.77 -17.94
N PRO A 838 -14.15 -19.56 -17.16
CA PRO A 838 -13.98 -21.02 -17.10
C PRO A 838 -13.95 -21.69 -18.48
N THR A 839 -14.69 -21.18 -19.45
CA THR A 839 -14.75 -21.75 -20.81
C THR A 839 -13.49 -21.51 -21.64
N LYS A 840 -12.74 -20.47 -21.33
CA LYS A 840 -11.48 -20.11 -22.02
C LYS A 840 -10.24 -20.75 -21.38
N ARG A 841 -10.34 -21.27 -20.14
CA ARG A 841 -9.21 -21.78 -19.35
C ARG A 841 -8.28 -22.71 -20.12
N GLU A 842 -8.85 -23.72 -20.78
CA GLU A 842 -8.05 -24.74 -21.48
C GLU A 842 -7.30 -24.16 -22.70
N MET A 843 -7.98 -23.32 -23.47
CA MET A 843 -7.39 -22.62 -24.61
C MET A 843 -6.23 -21.75 -24.17
N LEU A 844 -6.41 -20.92 -23.13
CA LEU A 844 -5.35 -20.02 -22.64
C LEU A 844 -4.19 -20.78 -22.00
N MET A 845 -4.49 -21.85 -21.27
CA MET A 845 -3.47 -22.73 -20.72
C MET A 845 -2.57 -23.33 -21.81
N ASN A 846 -3.15 -23.73 -22.94
CA ASN A 846 -2.39 -24.25 -24.07
C ASN A 846 -1.47 -23.17 -24.70
N ILE A 847 -1.93 -21.91 -24.76
CA ILE A 847 -1.11 -20.80 -25.24
C ILE A 847 0.06 -20.56 -24.28
N ILE A 848 -0.22 -20.47 -22.97
CA ILE A 848 0.81 -20.25 -21.95
C ILE A 848 1.88 -21.33 -21.97
N MET A 849 1.48 -22.59 -22.01
CA MET A 849 2.41 -23.71 -22.09
C MET A 849 3.17 -23.74 -23.42
N GLY A 850 2.50 -23.36 -24.51
CA GLY A 850 3.14 -23.24 -25.83
C GLY A 850 4.25 -22.19 -25.84
N GLU A 851 4.04 -21.03 -25.24
CA GLU A 851 5.06 -19.98 -25.16
C GLU A 851 6.21 -20.35 -24.21
N LEU A 852 5.95 -21.03 -23.08
CA LEU A 852 7.01 -21.60 -22.23
C LEU A 852 7.91 -22.56 -23.01
N GLN A 853 7.31 -23.48 -23.78
CA GLN A 853 8.06 -24.44 -24.61
C GLN A 853 8.83 -23.75 -25.74
N LYS A 854 8.23 -22.72 -26.34
CA LYS A 854 8.85 -21.93 -27.40
C LYS A 854 10.08 -21.18 -26.92
N VAL A 855 10.01 -20.54 -25.74
CA VAL A 855 11.20 -19.89 -25.17
C VAL A 855 12.32 -20.86 -24.86
N ALA A 856 12.03 -22.05 -24.37
CA ALA A 856 13.02 -23.09 -24.13
C ALA A 856 13.64 -23.64 -25.43
N LYS A 857 12.87 -23.68 -26.52
CA LYS A 857 13.31 -24.19 -27.82
C LYS A 857 14.03 -23.14 -28.66
N ASP A 858 13.44 -21.94 -28.78
CA ASP A 858 13.83 -20.92 -29.77
C ASP A 858 14.43 -19.66 -29.07
N GLY A 859 14.31 -19.52 -27.76
CA GLY A 859 14.66 -18.33 -26.98
C GLY A 859 13.55 -17.29 -26.99
N PRO A 860 13.66 -16.25 -26.16
CA PRO A 860 12.74 -15.13 -26.12
C PRO A 860 12.84 -14.26 -27.38
N ASN A 861 11.80 -13.47 -27.65
CA ASN A 861 11.84 -12.45 -28.70
C ASN A 861 12.99 -11.46 -28.41
N ALA A 862 13.87 -11.23 -29.40
CA ALA A 862 15.03 -10.36 -29.21
C ALA A 862 14.67 -8.90 -28.89
N THR A 863 13.55 -8.41 -29.43
CA THR A 863 13.05 -7.05 -29.11
C THR A 863 12.56 -6.97 -27.69
N HIS A 864 11.81 -7.98 -27.19
CA HIS A 864 11.37 -8.03 -25.79
C HIS A 864 12.57 -8.10 -24.84
N LEU A 865 13.55 -8.95 -25.13
CA LEU A 865 14.77 -9.04 -24.31
C LEU A 865 15.52 -7.70 -24.26
N ALA A 866 15.60 -6.98 -25.37
CA ALA A 866 16.24 -5.66 -25.40
C ALA A 866 15.50 -4.65 -24.49
N LYS A 867 14.17 -4.61 -24.56
CA LYS A 867 13.35 -3.77 -23.68
C LYS A 867 13.51 -4.15 -22.19
N VAL A 868 13.57 -5.45 -21.90
CA VAL A 868 13.78 -5.93 -20.51
C VAL A 868 15.15 -5.53 -20.00
N LYS A 869 16.19 -5.65 -20.78
CA LYS A 869 17.57 -5.24 -20.40
C LYS A 869 17.64 -3.74 -20.11
N GLU A 870 17.04 -2.90 -20.96
CA GLU A 870 16.97 -1.45 -20.72
C GLU A 870 16.25 -1.13 -19.40
N ALA A 871 15.12 -1.80 -19.13
CA ALA A 871 14.38 -1.63 -17.88
C ALA A 871 15.18 -2.10 -16.65
N LEU A 872 15.95 -3.19 -16.75
CA LEU A 872 16.81 -3.69 -15.66
C LEU A 872 17.94 -2.71 -15.34
N ILE A 873 18.61 -2.16 -16.36
CA ILE A 873 19.69 -1.16 -16.18
C ILE A 873 19.12 0.11 -15.54
N LYS A 874 17.99 0.59 -16.03
CA LYS A 874 17.30 1.75 -15.47
C LYS A 874 16.96 1.52 -13.99
N GLN A 875 16.36 0.38 -13.67
CA GLN A 875 15.98 0.04 -12.29
C GLN A 875 17.20 -0.08 -11.37
N TYR A 876 18.30 -0.66 -11.86
CA TYR A 876 19.54 -0.75 -11.09
C TYR A 876 20.11 0.62 -10.75
N ALA A 877 20.14 1.55 -11.70
CA ALA A 877 20.62 2.92 -11.50
C ALA A 877 19.83 3.69 -10.42
N GLU A 878 18.57 3.36 -10.25
CA GLU A 878 17.73 3.90 -9.19
C GLU A 878 17.96 3.18 -7.85
N ASN A 879 18.02 1.85 -7.88
CA ASN A 879 18.15 1.02 -6.69
C ASN A 879 19.42 1.32 -5.90
N ILE A 880 20.55 1.55 -6.57
CA ILE A 880 21.84 1.87 -5.91
C ILE A 880 21.82 3.20 -5.14
N LYS A 881 20.78 4.03 -5.32
CA LYS A 881 20.51 5.26 -4.58
C LYS A 881 19.51 5.06 -3.41
N GLU A 882 19.21 3.81 -3.04
CA GLU A 882 18.26 3.47 -1.97
C GLU A 882 18.93 2.70 -0.83
N ASN A 883 18.61 3.09 0.42
CA ASN A 883 19.12 2.41 1.61
C ASN A 883 18.67 0.94 1.68
N SER A 884 17.43 0.66 1.27
CA SER A 884 16.86 -0.70 1.26
C SER A 884 17.60 -1.63 0.31
N TYR A 885 18.03 -1.13 -0.84
CA TYR A 885 18.83 -1.90 -1.78
C TYR A 885 20.16 -2.36 -1.15
N TRP A 886 20.91 -1.44 -0.54
CA TRP A 886 22.18 -1.77 0.10
C TRP A 886 22.02 -2.65 1.33
N SER A 887 20.94 -2.50 2.08
CA SER A 887 20.59 -3.44 3.14
C SER A 887 20.38 -4.85 2.61
N GLY A 888 19.73 -5.00 1.45
CA GLY A 888 19.55 -6.26 0.73
C GLY A 888 20.87 -6.85 0.23
N VAL A 889 21.69 -6.04 -0.46
CA VAL A 889 23.01 -6.45 -0.99
C VAL A 889 23.93 -6.92 0.13
N LEU A 890 24.01 -6.18 1.24
CA LEU A 890 24.81 -6.58 2.40
C LEU A 890 24.29 -7.87 3.03
N TYR A 891 22.98 -8.03 3.13
CA TYR A 891 22.39 -9.27 3.62
C TYR A 891 22.76 -10.47 2.73
N GLN A 892 22.62 -10.35 1.43
CA GLN A 892 23.00 -11.40 0.46
C GLN A 892 24.49 -11.72 0.57
N TYR A 893 25.33 -10.72 0.71
CA TYR A 893 26.77 -10.90 0.86
C TYR A 893 27.13 -11.67 2.14
N TYR A 894 26.58 -11.28 3.28
CA TYR A 894 26.94 -11.89 4.57
C TYR A 894 26.20 -13.19 4.88
N TRP A 895 24.96 -13.34 4.39
CA TRP A 895 24.13 -14.54 4.60
C TRP A 895 24.38 -15.60 3.54
N TYR A 896 24.35 -15.21 2.26
CA TYR A 896 24.52 -16.16 1.15
C TYR A 896 25.96 -16.31 0.68
N ASN A 897 26.87 -15.46 1.16
CA ASN A 897 28.27 -15.38 0.67
C ASN A 897 28.34 -15.16 -0.83
N GLU A 898 27.45 -14.28 -1.38
CA GLU A 898 27.32 -14.01 -2.80
C GLU A 898 27.27 -12.49 -3.05
N ASP A 899 28.06 -12.04 -4.04
CA ASP A 899 28.04 -10.66 -4.49
C ASP A 899 27.04 -10.48 -5.64
N MET A 900 25.85 -9.97 -5.31
CA MET A 900 24.77 -9.74 -6.27
C MET A 900 24.78 -8.33 -6.87
N ASN A 901 25.84 -7.53 -6.66
CA ASN A 901 25.88 -6.14 -7.09
C ASN A 901 27.00 -5.85 -8.09
N ASN A 902 28.23 -6.32 -7.82
CA ASN A 902 29.36 -5.99 -8.66
C ASN A 902 29.21 -6.57 -10.07
N GLY A 903 29.38 -5.70 -11.09
CA GLY A 903 29.27 -6.09 -12.48
C GLY A 903 27.82 -6.26 -12.97
N TYR A 904 26.80 -5.77 -12.23
CA TYR A 904 25.39 -5.91 -12.59
C TYR A 904 25.09 -5.43 -14.02
N GLU A 905 25.43 -4.19 -14.37
CA GLU A 905 25.16 -3.62 -15.70
C GLU A 905 25.90 -4.39 -16.80
N GLN A 906 27.18 -4.74 -16.57
CA GLN A 906 27.96 -5.53 -17.53
C GLN A 906 27.32 -6.90 -17.74
N MET A 907 26.84 -7.53 -16.67
CA MET A 907 26.17 -8.82 -16.74
C MET A 907 24.87 -8.71 -17.54
N VAL A 908 23.99 -7.74 -17.23
CA VAL A 908 22.76 -7.49 -18.00
C VAL A 908 23.07 -7.29 -19.48
N ASN A 909 24.07 -6.44 -19.79
CA ASN A 909 24.46 -6.18 -21.17
C ASN A 909 25.00 -7.42 -21.89
N SER A 910 25.62 -8.34 -21.19
CA SER A 910 26.18 -9.59 -21.77
C SER A 910 25.12 -10.64 -22.07
N ILE A 911 23.93 -10.59 -21.46
CA ILE A 911 22.87 -11.59 -21.66
C ILE A 911 22.37 -11.55 -23.10
N THR A 912 22.34 -12.73 -23.72
CA THR A 912 21.86 -12.96 -25.08
C THR A 912 20.56 -13.78 -25.10
N VAL A 913 19.87 -13.79 -26.23
CA VAL A 913 18.70 -14.67 -26.46
C VAL A 913 19.05 -16.14 -26.16
N LYS A 914 20.26 -16.55 -26.57
CA LYS A 914 20.72 -17.91 -26.33
C LYS A 914 20.93 -18.23 -24.85
N ASP A 915 21.45 -17.30 -24.05
CA ASP A 915 21.61 -17.51 -22.61
C ASP A 915 20.27 -17.74 -21.92
N VAL A 916 19.26 -16.95 -22.27
CA VAL A 916 17.89 -17.10 -21.73
C VAL A 916 17.26 -18.40 -22.21
N GLN A 917 17.45 -18.78 -23.47
CA GLN A 917 17.01 -20.05 -24.02
C GLN A 917 17.59 -21.24 -23.25
N GLU A 918 18.91 -21.26 -23.07
CA GLU A 918 19.61 -22.35 -22.39
C GLU A 918 19.21 -22.44 -20.92
N PHE A 919 18.99 -21.29 -20.27
CA PHE A 919 18.51 -21.21 -18.91
C PHE A 919 17.08 -21.79 -18.79
N ALA A 920 16.15 -21.33 -19.63
CA ALA A 920 14.77 -21.82 -19.66
C ALA A 920 14.73 -23.33 -19.96
N LYS A 921 15.51 -23.78 -20.96
CA LYS A 921 15.62 -25.20 -21.29
C LYS A 921 16.13 -26.02 -20.11
N LYS A 922 17.19 -25.59 -19.43
CA LYS A 922 17.75 -26.27 -18.25
C LYS A 922 16.74 -26.36 -17.11
N LEU A 923 15.90 -25.32 -16.90
CA LEU A 923 14.86 -25.32 -15.88
C LEU A 923 13.77 -26.34 -16.23
N PHE A 924 13.23 -26.30 -17.46
CA PHE A 924 12.08 -27.09 -17.87
C PHE A 924 12.45 -28.58 -18.14
N ASP A 925 13.66 -28.87 -18.64
CA ASP A 925 14.14 -30.25 -18.87
C ASP A 925 14.23 -31.06 -17.55
N GLN A 926 14.17 -30.42 -16.38
CA GLN A 926 14.09 -31.12 -15.07
C GLN A 926 12.73 -31.77 -14.84
N GLY A 927 11.70 -31.41 -15.63
CA GLY A 927 10.42 -32.09 -15.64
C GLY A 927 9.57 -31.85 -14.38
N ASN A 928 9.88 -30.84 -13.58
CA ASN A 928 9.08 -30.48 -12.39
C ASN A 928 8.11 -29.40 -12.79
N LEU A 929 6.88 -29.79 -13.09
CA LEU A 929 5.82 -28.89 -13.53
C LEU A 929 4.54 -29.14 -12.73
N ILE A 930 4.04 -28.11 -12.10
CA ILE A 930 2.82 -28.15 -11.29
C ILE A 930 1.78 -27.26 -11.95
N GLU A 931 0.58 -27.80 -12.19
CA GLU A 931 -0.60 -27.05 -12.57
C GLU A 931 -1.65 -27.19 -11.47
N VAL A 932 -2.08 -26.07 -10.90
CA VAL A 932 -3.24 -26.00 -10.01
C VAL A 932 -4.25 -25.04 -10.61
N SER A 933 -5.43 -25.55 -10.93
CA SER A 933 -6.52 -24.76 -11.51
C SER A 933 -7.78 -24.91 -10.65
N MET A 934 -8.24 -23.79 -10.13
CA MET A 934 -9.56 -23.70 -9.50
C MET A 934 -10.53 -23.13 -10.53
N THR A 935 -11.70 -23.74 -10.70
CA THR A 935 -12.69 -23.28 -11.67
C THR A 935 -14.10 -23.38 -11.10
N THR A 936 -15.02 -22.54 -11.58
CA THR A 936 -16.44 -22.69 -11.28
C THR A 936 -17.05 -23.69 -12.27
N GLU A 937 -17.94 -24.54 -11.78
CA GLU A 937 -18.70 -25.39 -12.69
C GLU A 937 -19.62 -24.55 -13.58
N THR A 938 -19.40 -24.62 -14.88
CA THR A 938 -20.35 -24.02 -15.83
C THR A 938 -21.51 -25.00 -15.96
N SER A 939 -22.72 -24.59 -15.59
CA SER A 939 -23.94 -25.34 -15.94
C SER A 939 -23.98 -25.49 -17.47
N LYS A 940 -23.97 -26.76 -17.93
CA LYS A 940 -24.10 -27.09 -19.35
C LYS A 940 -25.47 -26.67 -19.88
#